data_3e5da2ddff72a31a36439d59dc15a3b9
#
_entry.id   3e5da2ddff72a31a36439d59dc15a3b9
#
_cell.length_a   1.000
_cell.length_b   1.000
_cell.length_c   1.000
_cell.angle_alpha   90.00
_cell.angle_beta   90.00
_cell.angle_gamma   90.00
#
_symmetry.space_group_name_H-M   'P 1'
#
loop_
_entity.id
_entity.type
_entity.pdbx_description
1 polymer ?
#
loop_
_entity_poly.entity_id
_entity_poly.type
_entity_poly.pdbx_seq_one_letter_code
_entity_poly.pdbx_strand_id
1 'polypeptide(L)'
;MQRCNAEPYEGNQPYLFVSYSHKEEDKAIVYPILERMEQAGFRVWFDQGIEATSEWPSAVCAHLKASSACLFCLSPNFADSVNCRDELYLAKKEAIKRVTLFLKSDMQLDPELEMGLVRQEQLFLENYSDIEELIKHLKQDENLQSCLGASAPARKSMGFTADCIRKELQDKTFLSAKQAYQNREFKKAMNLYRAAYTNGNSTAGTLLGEMYDCGNYCPHDDERAAKIFVDCMHRNNPLAAEHLAGCYKYGRGVPKDEAKASSLFAECQDALEEMAILGSNDAQYHLGYDFLNGEFSDAVPERGLYWLRKALAAGYTLAGYDLAVAKINGNGCPKDVDAGIEELNRYTKDLDCAYFTAQLLQEGIDGREPNEKEAFDLLLYAAENGHISAQGYLGDCYYFGNGTAVDYAESLRWHQKAAANGDTDSLNALGLHYLLAEGVPQDIKKAISFFDQTDEKGYPLGFGSYMLGRIYCGLPDGCQPYKDLVKAVRFLQKATDSSDNLDPIKLLLQCYHGDFGREVQDMSKYYAAMQKAADLGDTQSMYDMGCALMDGSREPLLSQNIEKGIELINKAAMNDHYGAFLMQAKMAITANPPQKEKWLLLLQRANKVFDHFDFLSLSADTLCKLGDLCLSIAFPGYSIESLADTNIEILTENYPKQQTQCFQNAYVIFSFALSCCDSLHALLMVAFIRFLAEYKDTRWDDAVLLERLKKEAGNDRHIPVLLAAYYEKNRQDEEMIYWLKVAAKKNISSVYRLGRYCVKNRTHGEDAMQVLMPLKNFKDPEACYLLGCLYRYGIGVEKNRSEAKALLRIAAKNGSKDAAADLKTFWF
;
A
#
# COMPACT_ATOMS: atom_id res chain seq x y z
N MET A 1 -2.22 -3.77 -50.87
CA MET A 1 -1.47 -4.24 -49.70
C MET A 1 -1.92 -5.65 -49.39
N GLN A 2 -0.97 -6.60 -49.45
CA GLN A 2 -1.25 -7.98 -49.07
C GLN A 2 -1.34 -8.01 -47.51
N ARG A 3 -2.39 -8.59 -46.95
CA ARG A 3 -2.61 -8.65 -45.49
C ARG A 3 -2.21 -10.05 -45.04
N CYS A 4 -1.46 -10.14 -43.94
CA CYS A 4 -1.19 -11.43 -43.27
C CYS A 4 -2.45 -11.79 -42.46
N ASN A 5 -2.92 -13.05 -42.54
CA ASN A 5 -4.01 -13.54 -41.72
C ASN A 5 -3.52 -14.22 -40.42
N ALA A 6 -2.18 -14.41 -40.30
CA ALA A 6 -1.58 -14.81 -39.01
C ALA A 6 -1.55 -13.63 -38.06
N GLU A 7 -1.71 -13.90 -36.78
CA GLU A 7 -1.64 -12.90 -35.70
C GLU A 7 -0.35 -13.07 -34.88
N PRO A 8 0.33 -11.97 -34.51
CA PRO A 8 1.47 -12.03 -33.63
C PRO A 8 1.08 -12.62 -32.27
N TYR A 9 1.87 -13.55 -31.76
CA TYR A 9 1.65 -14.17 -30.46
C TYR A 9 2.02 -13.19 -29.32
N GLU A 10 1.06 -12.87 -28.45
CA GLU A 10 1.22 -11.92 -27.35
C GLU A 10 1.14 -12.58 -25.95
N GLY A 11 1.31 -13.91 -25.88
CA GLY A 11 1.21 -14.64 -24.59
C GLY A 11 2.56 -14.86 -23.89
N ASN A 12 2.51 -15.38 -22.67
CA ASN A 12 3.67 -15.60 -21.80
C ASN A 12 4.41 -16.93 -22.02
N GLN A 13 4.00 -17.74 -23.01
CA GLN A 13 4.68 -19.00 -23.33
C GLN A 13 5.85 -18.74 -24.27
N PRO A 14 6.86 -19.66 -24.32
CA PRO A 14 7.96 -19.55 -25.29
C PRO A 14 7.46 -19.37 -26.72
N TYR A 15 7.96 -18.36 -27.43
CA TYR A 15 7.56 -18.04 -28.80
C TYR A 15 8.75 -17.73 -29.69
N LEU A 16 8.50 -17.77 -31.01
CA LEU A 16 9.43 -17.48 -32.05
C LEU A 16 9.26 -16.05 -32.55
N PHE A 17 10.31 -15.24 -32.47
CA PHE A 17 10.37 -13.94 -33.12
C PHE A 17 10.73 -14.09 -34.61
N VAL A 18 9.94 -13.49 -35.52
CA VAL A 18 10.22 -13.54 -36.94
C VAL A 18 10.54 -12.16 -37.47
N SER A 19 11.78 -12.03 -38.00
CA SER A 19 12.30 -10.80 -38.60
C SER A 19 12.30 -10.91 -40.13
N TYR A 20 11.73 -9.90 -40.80
CA TYR A 20 11.67 -9.80 -42.24
C TYR A 20 11.59 -8.37 -42.72
N SER A 21 11.94 -8.11 -44.00
CA SER A 21 11.77 -6.74 -44.54
C SER A 21 10.31 -6.47 -44.91
N HIS A 22 9.82 -5.26 -44.58
CA HIS A 22 8.45 -4.84 -44.83
C HIS A 22 8.15 -4.42 -46.27
N LYS A 23 9.05 -4.75 -47.23
CA LYS A 23 8.78 -4.52 -48.64
C LYS A 23 7.72 -5.50 -49.16
N GLU A 24 6.83 -5.04 -50.02
CA GLU A 24 5.70 -5.83 -50.53
C GLU A 24 6.14 -7.15 -51.19
N GLU A 25 7.32 -7.19 -51.81
CA GLU A 25 7.88 -8.39 -52.38
C GLU A 25 8.21 -9.47 -51.32
N ASP A 26 8.76 -9.06 -50.19
CA ASP A 26 9.10 -9.95 -49.07
C ASP A 26 7.87 -10.40 -48.32
N LYS A 27 6.93 -9.48 -48.08
CA LYS A 27 5.63 -9.78 -47.46
C LYS A 27 4.87 -10.87 -48.27
N ALA A 28 4.92 -10.78 -49.59
CA ALA A 28 4.27 -11.77 -50.46
C ALA A 28 4.78 -13.19 -50.25
N ILE A 29 6.04 -13.34 -49.82
CA ILE A 29 6.66 -14.65 -49.57
C ILE A 29 6.49 -15.02 -48.07
N VAL A 30 6.69 -14.09 -47.16
CA VAL A 30 6.75 -14.36 -45.72
C VAL A 30 5.37 -14.57 -45.10
N TYR A 31 4.35 -13.82 -45.51
CA TYR A 31 3.02 -13.93 -44.94
C TYR A 31 2.38 -15.33 -45.09
N PRO A 32 2.43 -16.02 -46.23
CA PRO A 32 1.99 -17.41 -46.34
C PRO A 32 2.75 -18.36 -45.41
N ILE A 33 4.04 -18.11 -45.15
CA ILE A 33 4.84 -18.91 -44.24
C ILE A 33 4.37 -18.67 -42.79
N LEU A 34 4.14 -17.42 -42.38
CA LEU A 34 3.64 -17.08 -41.04
C LEU A 34 2.30 -17.70 -40.76
N GLU A 35 1.33 -17.55 -41.68
CA GLU A 35 0.01 -18.16 -41.60
C GLU A 35 0.08 -19.68 -41.45
N ARG A 36 1.00 -20.30 -42.16
CA ARG A 36 1.16 -21.74 -42.11
C ARG A 36 1.87 -22.20 -40.84
N MET A 37 2.82 -21.42 -40.32
CA MET A 37 3.48 -21.66 -39.02
C MET A 37 2.46 -21.62 -37.89
N GLU A 38 1.60 -20.62 -37.85
CA GLU A 38 0.54 -20.52 -36.86
C GLU A 38 -0.43 -21.70 -36.88
N GLN A 39 -0.95 -22.05 -38.07
CA GLN A 39 -1.78 -23.25 -38.29
C GLN A 39 -1.09 -24.54 -37.88
N ALA A 40 0.22 -24.58 -37.97
CA ALA A 40 1.06 -25.70 -37.59
C ALA A 40 1.32 -25.78 -36.08
N GLY A 41 0.89 -24.79 -35.31
CA GLY A 41 1.00 -24.71 -33.86
C GLY A 41 2.24 -23.98 -33.33
N PHE A 42 2.94 -23.22 -34.17
CA PHE A 42 3.99 -22.31 -33.70
C PHE A 42 3.36 -21.06 -33.08
N ARG A 43 3.86 -20.65 -31.93
CA ARG A 43 3.62 -19.33 -31.35
C ARG A 43 4.63 -18.38 -31.98
N VAL A 44 4.19 -17.48 -32.84
CA VAL A 44 5.03 -16.61 -33.66
C VAL A 44 4.74 -15.16 -33.35
N TRP A 45 5.76 -14.37 -33.03
CA TRP A 45 5.65 -12.92 -32.97
C TRP A 45 6.38 -12.29 -34.17
N PHE A 46 5.74 -11.33 -34.82
CA PHE A 46 6.30 -10.60 -35.98
C PHE A 46 5.66 -9.21 -36.05
N ASP A 47 6.41 -8.26 -36.60
CA ASP A 47 5.91 -6.89 -36.79
C ASP A 47 4.99 -6.82 -38.02
N GLN A 48 3.71 -6.43 -37.81
CA GLN A 48 2.73 -6.27 -38.88
C GLN A 48 2.84 -4.95 -39.66
N GLY A 49 3.88 -4.15 -39.42
CA GLY A 49 4.08 -2.87 -40.14
C GLY A 49 3.87 -1.67 -39.27
N ILE A 50 4.44 -1.67 -38.09
CA ILE A 50 4.63 -0.44 -37.29
C ILE A 50 5.41 0.52 -38.18
N GLU A 51 4.78 1.64 -38.61
CA GLU A 51 5.46 2.67 -39.38
C GLU A 51 6.64 3.21 -38.58
N ALA A 52 7.81 3.38 -39.25
CA ALA A 52 9.06 3.82 -38.64
C ALA A 52 8.94 5.21 -38.04
N THR A 53 8.37 5.30 -36.85
CA THR A 53 8.47 6.46 -35.98
C THR A 53 9.66 6.30 -35.04
N SER A 54 10.13 7.36 -34.40
CA SER A 54 11.33 7.37 -33.53
C SER A 54 11.29 6.40 -32.34
N GLU A 55 10.15 5.75 -32.06
CA GLU A 55 9.94 4.83 -30.93
C GLU A 55 9.87 3.33 -31.33
N TRP A 56 9.89 3.02 -32.62
CA TRP A 56 9.88 1.66 -33.17
C TRP A 56 10.94 0.70 -32.56
N PRO A 57 12.17 1.12 -32.20
CA PRO A 57 13.18 0.20 -31.69
C PRO A 57 12.86 -0.42 -30.34
N SER A 58 12.08 0.22 -29.45
CA SER A 58 11.90 -0.24 -28.06
C SER A 58 10.96 -1.45 -27.96
N ALA A 59 9.82 -1.43 -28.64
CA ALA A 59 8.84 -2.52 -28.60
C ALA A 59 9.40 -3.77 -29.29
N VAL A 60 9.95 -3.63 -30.51
CA VAL A 60 10.57 -4.74 -31.24
C VAL A 60 11.73 -5.35 -30.43
N CYS A 61 12.57 -4.51 -29.82
CA CYS A 61 13.67 -4.97 -28.95
C CYS A 61 13.16 -5.74 -27.72
N ALA A 62 12.04 -5.33 -27.12
CA ALA A 62 11.46 -6.02 -25.98
C ALA A 62 10.96 -7.42 -26.35
N HIS A 63 10.20 -7.53 -27.44
CA HIS A 63 9.73 -8.81 -27.94
C HIS A 63 10.87 -9.72 -28.39
N LEU A 64 11.89 -9.18 -29.08
CA LEU A 64 13.04 -9.96 -29.47
C LEU A 64 13.78 -10.53 -28.24
N LYS A 65 14.01 -9.73 -27.20
CA LYS A 65 14.65 -10.18 -25.95
C LYS A 65 13.83 -11.21 -25.18
N ALA A 66 12.51 -11.11 -25.24
CA ALA A 66 11.60 -12.05 -24.59
C ALA A 66 11.40 -13.35 -25.37
N SER A 67 11.80 -13.39 -26.65
CA SER A 67 11.62 -14.57 -27.50
C SER A 67 12.55 -15.73 -27.12
N SER A 68 12.10 -16.95 -27.37
CA SER A 68 12.89 -18.17 -27.14
C SER A 68 13.81 -18.52 -28.29
N ALA A 69 13.44 -18.10 -29.48
CA ALA A 69 14.22 -18.25 -30.70
C ALA A 69 13.85 -17.15 -31.72
N CYS A 70 14.69 -16.92 -32.70
CA CYS A 70 14.46 -16.00 -33.82
C CYS A 70 14.56 -16.72 -35.15
N LEU A 71 13.62 -16.43 -36.06
CA LEU A 71 13.68 -16.80 -37.49
C LEU A 71 13.91 -15.51 -38.30
N PHE A 72 15.03 -15.45 -38.99
CA PHE A 72 15.40 -14.33 -39.86
C PHE A 72 15.14 -14.71 -41.33
N CYS A 73 14.16 -14.04 -41.95
CA CYS A 73 13.81 -14.24 -43.37
C CYS A 73 14.65 -13.31 -44.25
N LEU A 74 15.78 -13.81 -44.74
CA LEU A 74 16.76 -13.03 -45.50
C LEU A 74 16.35 -12.84 -46.95
N SER A 75 16.32 -11.59 -47.39
CA SER A 75 16.16 -11.13 -48.76
C SER A 75 17.17 -10.01 -49.04
N PRO A 76 17.38 -9.57 -50.30
CA PRO A 76 18.15 -8.36 -50.58
C PRO A 76 17.60 -7.13 -49.80
N ASN A 77 16.29 -6.99 -49.69
CA ASN A 77 15.65 -5.92 -48.94
C ASN A 77 15.92 -6.03 -47.44
N PHE A 78 16.03 -7.25 -46.90
CA PHE A 78 16.44 -7.46 -45.50
C PHE A 78 17.87 -6.98 -45.28
N ALA A 79 18.78 -7.34 -46.19
CA ALA A 79 20.19 -6.97 -46.12
C ALA A 79 20.40 -5.46 -46.18
N ASP A 80 19.55 -4.73 -46.88
CA ASP A 80 19.57 -3.27 -46.99
C ASP A 80 18.83 -2.54 -45.82
N SER A 81 18.08 -3.26 -45.03
CA SER A 81 17.31 -2.71 -43.90
C SER A 81 18.16 -2.57 -42.63
N VAL A 82 18.35 -1.32 -42.19
CA VAL A 82 19.04 -1.04 -40.90
C VAL A 82 18.35 -1.74 -39.76
N ASN A 83 17.02 -1.69 -39.68
CA ASN A 83 16.23 -2.26 -38.59
C ASN A 83 16.39 -3.79 -38.53
N CYS A 84 16.29 -4.48 -39.63
CA CYS A 84 16.47 -5.94 -39.68
C CYS A 84 17.90 -6.37 -39.29
N ARG A 85 18.92 -5.58 -39.65
CA ARG A 85 20.30 -5.79 -39.21
C ARG A 85 20.47 -5.59 -37.70
N ASP A 86 19.84 -4.55 -37.14
CA ASP A 86 19.87 -4.25 -35.69
C ASP A 86 19.19 -5.36 -34.88
N GLU A 87 18.08 -5.93 -35.38
CA GLU A 87 17.42 -7.09 -34.78
C GLU A 87 18.35 -8.34 -34.81
N LEU A 88 19.00 -8.61 -35.92
CA LEU A 88 19.95 -9.73 -36.00
C LEU A 88 21.16 -9.54 -35.06
N TYR A 89 21.69 -8.30 -34.98
CA TYR A 89 22.76 -7.94 -34.07
C TYR A 89 22.33 -8.10 -32.60
N LEU A 90 21.13 -7.65 -32.26
CA LEU A 90 20.55 -7.74 -30.90
C LEU A 90 20.34 -9.20 -30.51
N ALA A 91 19.76 -10.03 -31.38
CA ALA A 91 19.58 -11.45 -31.11
C ALA A 91 20.92 -12.17 -30.89
N LYS A 92 21.98 -11.74 -31.61
CA LYS A 92 23.35 -12.24 -31.41
C LYS A 92 23.90 -11.81 -30.04
N LYS A 93 23.73 -10.54 -29.67
CA LYS A 93 24.22 -9.97 -28.42
C LYS A 93 23.56 -10.62 -27.22
N GLU A 94 22.25 -10.86 -27.29
CA GLU A 94 21.46 -11.49 -26.20
C GLU A 94 21.58 -13.04 -26.24
N ALA A 95 22.40 -13.60 -27.12
CA ALA A 95 22.63 -15.05 -27.28
C ALA A 95 21.34 -15.87 -27.54
N ILE A 96 20.35 -15.27 -28.17
CA ILE A 96 19.08 -15.92 -28.52
C ILE A 96 19.35 -16.93 -29.67
N LYS A 97 18.66 -18.06 -29.62
CA LYS A 97 18.73 -19.08 -30.68
C LYS A 97 18.24 -18.51 -32.01
N ARG A 98 18.93 -18.74 -33.08
CA ARG A 98 18.65 -18.15 -34.39
C ARG A 98 18.61 -19.23 -35.49
N VAL A 99 17.60 -19.14 -36.34
CA VAL A 99 17.45 -19.87 -37.57
C VAL A 99 17.35 -18.84 -38.70
N THR A 100 18.01 -19.11 -39.81
CA THR A 100 18.02 -18.18 -40.93
C THR A 100 17.39 -18.84 -42.14
N LEU A 101 16.35 -18.25 -42.71
CA LEU A 101 15.67 -18.66 -43.92
C LEU A 101 16.02 -17.69 -45.07
N PHE A 102 16.79 -18.16 -46.03
CA PHE A 102 17.06 -17.42 -47.25
C PHE A 102 15.85 -17.52 -48.20
N LEU A 103 15.25 -16.37 -48.50
CA LEU A 103 14.10 -16.29 -49.41
C LEU A 103 14.55 -16.45 -50.88
N LYS A 104 15.84 -16.16 -51.18
CA LYS A 104 16.49 -16.34 -52.45
C LYS A 104 17.92 -16.84 -52.22
N SER A 105 18.39 -17.84 -53.00
CA SER A 105 19.72 -18.45 -52.85
C SER A 105 20.86 -17.69 -53.49
N ASP A 106 20.57 -16.80 -54.42
CA ASP A 106 21.56 -16.02 -55.18
C ASP A 106 21.99 -14.71 -54.53
N MET A 107 21.68 -14.52 -53.21
CA MET A 107 22.04 -13.35 -52.46
C MET A 107 23.54 -13.23 -52.20
N GLN A 108 24.12 -12.09 -52.55
CA GLN A 108 25.43 -11.68 -52.04
C GLN A 108 25.26 -10.93 -50.73
N LEU A 109 25.79 -11.49 -49.64
CA LEU A 109 25.81 -10.86 -48.35
C LEU A 109 27.07 -9.99 -48.21
N ASP A 110 26.95 -8.87 -47.52
CA ASP A 110 28.15 -8.15 -47.13
C ASP A 110 28.90 -8.91 -46.00
N PRO A 111 30.21 -8.68 -45.83
CA PRO A 111 31.04 -9.46 -44.91
C PRO A 111 30.58 -9.37 -43.46
N GLU A 112 29.91 -8.28 -43.05
CA GLU A 112 29.43 -8.06 -41.69
C GLU A 112 28.20 -8.92 -41.41
N LEU A 113 27.27 -8.98 -42.36
CA LEU A 113 26.08 -9.81 -42.31
C LEU A 113 26.48 -11.30 -42.38
N GLU A 114 27.40 -11.66 -43.28
CA GLU A 114 27.91 -13.00 -43.39
C GLU A 114 28.58 -13.51 -42.12
N MET A 115 29.39 -12.66 -41.43
CA MET A 115 29.95 -12.97 -40.12
C MET A 115 28.87 -13.08 -39.03
N GLY A 116 27.78 -12.38 -39.16
CA GLY A 116 26.62 -12.44 -38.22
C GLY A 116 25.92 -13.80 -38.26
N LEU A 117 25.95 -14.48 -39.42
CA LEU A 117 25.24 -15.72 -39.70
C LEU A 117 26.13 -16.98 -39.59
N VAL A 118 27.43 -16.84 -39.38
CA VAL A 118 28.34 -17.97 -39.16
C VAL A 118 27.92 -18.76 -37.92
N ARG A 119 27.82 -20.07 -38.03
CA ARG A 119 27.43 -21.03 -36.97
C ARG A 119 25.92 -21.06 -36.66
N GLN A 120 25.05 -20.63 -37.57
CA GLN A 120 23.62 -20.78 -37.49
C GLN A 120 23.13 -21.81 -38.53
N GLU A 121 21.93 -22.33 -38.24
CA GLU A 121 21.22 -23.12 -39.22
C GLU A 121 20.78 -22.22 -40.38
N GLN A 122 21.13 -22.57 -41.59
CA GLN A 122 20.82 -21.84 -42.80
C GLN A 122 19.88 -22.69 -43.66
N LEU A 123 18.67 -22.22 -43.82
CA LEU A 123 17.64 -22.83 -44.65
C LEU A 123 17.50 -22.01 -45.93
N PHE A 124 17.30 -22.67 -47.07
CA PHE A 124 17.04 -22.00 -48.34
C PHE A 124 15.65 -22.39 -48.79
N LEU A 125 14.76 -21.40 -49.01
CA LEU A 125 13.35 -21.64 -49.35
C LEU A 125 13.20 -22.51 -50.59
N GLU A 126 14.06 -22.37 -51.59
CA GLU A 126 14.07 -23.16 -52.81
C GLU A 126 14.41 -24.65 -52.63
N ASN A 127 14.96 -25.03 -51.49
CA ASN A 127 15.25 -26.43 -51.18
C ASN A 127 13.99 -27.22 -50.76
N TYR A 128 12.86 -26.53 -50.59
CA TYR A 128 11.60 -27.14 -50.22
C TYR A 128 10.62 -27.10 -51.38
N SER A 129 9.92 -28.20 -51.61
CA SER A 129 8.95 -28.35 -52.71
C SER A 129 7.76 -27.44 -52.54
N ASP A 130 7.39 -27.16 -51.26
CA ASP A 130 6.31 -26.30 -50.87
C ASP A 130 6.50 -25.83 -49.41
N ILE A 131 5.59 -24.93 -48.93
CA ILE A 131 5.61 -24.40 -47.58
C ILE A 131 5.39 -25.49 -46.54
N GLU A 132 4.63 -26.54 -46.84
CA GLU A 132 4.37 -27.64 -45.90
C GLU A 132 5.64 -28.42 -45.56
N GLU A 133 6.50 -28.64 -46.54
CA GLU A 133 7.79 -29.31 -46.33
C GLU A 133 8.72 -28.44 -45.47
N LEU A 134 8.76 -27.12 -45.69
CA LEU A 134 9.47 -26.18 -44.82
C LEU A 134 8.93 -26.22 -43.39
N ILE A 135 7.61 -26.16 -43.20
CA ILE A 135 6.99 -26.21 -41.87
C ILE A 135 7.28 -27.53 -41.16
N LYS A 136 7.29 -28.64 -41.88
CA LYS A 136 7.64 -29.94 -41.34
C LYS A 136 9.12 -29.97 -40.89
N HIS A 137 10.02 -29.34 -41.62
CA HIS A 137 11.41 -29.19 -41.24
C HIS A 137 11.54 -28.33 -39.97
N LEU A 138 10.94 -27.16 -39.94
CA LEU A 138 10.97 -26.27 -38.79
C LEU A 138 10.39 -26.92 -37.52
N LYS A 139 9.40 -27.82 -37.64
CA LYS A 139 8.88 -28.60 -36.51
C LYS A 139 9.87 -29.61 -35.94
N GLN A 140 10.85 -30.05 -36.72
CA GLN A 140 11.87 -31.00 -36.28
C GLN A 140 13.11 -30.30 -35.68
N ASP A 141 13.24 -29.02 -35.87
CA ASP A 141 14.35 -28.22 -35.30
C ASP A 141 14.23 -28.17 -33.77
N GLU A 142 15.27 -28.70 -33.11
CA GLU A 142 15.32 -28.73 -31.63
C GLU A 142 15.26 -27.32 -30.99
N ASN A 143 15.75 -26.32 -31.73
CA ASN A 143 15.74 -24.94 -31.23
C ASN A 143 14.34 -24.33 -31.24
N LEU A 144 13.44 -24.81 -32.09
CA LEU A 144 12.09 -24.29 -32.26
C LEU A 144 11.02 -25.09 -31.49
N GLN A 145 11.39 -26.23 -30.91
CA GLN A 145 10.47 -27.11 -30.18
C GLN A 145 9.74 -26.41 -29.04
N SER A 146 10.41 -25.54 -28.32
CA SER A 146 9.82 -24.78 -27.20
C SER A 146 8.73 -23.80 -27.65
N CYS A 147 8.76 -23.38 -28.92
CA CYS A 147 7.81 -22.46 -29.52
C CYS A 147 6.55 -23.15 -30.07
N LEU A 148 6.51 -24.49 -30.04
CA LEU A 148 5.34 -25.29 -30.42
C LEU A 148 4.39 -25.43 -29.21
N GLY A 149 3.10 -25.35 -29.46
CA GLY A 149 2.06 -25.56 -28.48
C GLY A 149 0.71 -25.37 -29.11
N ALA A 150 -0.35 -25.78 -28.43
CA ALA A 150 -1.68 -25.37 -28.84
C ALA A 150 -1.73 -23.84 -28.85
N SER A 151 -2.02 -23.23 -29.98
CA SER A 151 -2.52 -21.86 -30.01
C SER A 151 -3.63 -21.74 -28.96
N ALA A 152 -3.73 -20.61 -28.27
CA ALA A 152 -4.89 -20.33 -27.45
C ALA A 152 -6.13 -20.67 -28.26
N PRO A 153 -7.17 -21.32 -27.67
CA PRO A 153 -8.36 -21.66 -28.41
C PRO A 153 -8.83 -20.42 -29.15
N ALA A 154 -9.06 -20.57 -30.46
CA ALA A 154 -9.50 -19.47 -31.30
C ALA A 154 -10.60 -18.72 -30.58
N ARG A 155 -10.37 -17.45 -30.20
CA ARG A 155 -11.36 -16.62 -29.51
C ARG A 155 -12.60 -16.61 -30.40
N LYS A 156 -13.79 -16.78 -29.82
CA LYS A 156 -15.02 -16.77 -30.56
C LYS A 156 -15.17 -15.39 -31.20
N SER A 157 -15.05 -15.32 -32.53
CA SER A 157 -15.36 -14.09 -33.26
C SER A 157 -16.80 -13.68 -32.96
N MET A 158 -16.99 -12.44 -32.55
CA MET A 158 -18.36 -11.91 -32.28
C MET A 158 -19.26 -11.83 -33.54
N GLY A 159 -18.74 -12.13 -34.72
CA GLY A 159 -19.53 -12.13 -35.95
C GLY A 159 -19.88 -10.75 -36.51
N PHE A 160 -19.26 -9.69 -36.00
CA PHE A 160 -19.41 -8.32 -36.54
C PHE A 160 -18.46 -8.15 -37.71
N THR A 161 -18.96 -8.26 -38.91
CA THR A 161 -18.13 -8.30 -40.13
C THR A 161 -17.62 -6.92 -40.52
N ALA A 162 -16.48 -6.85 -41.21
CA ALA A 162 -15.88 -5.63 -41.77
C ALA A 162 -16.88 -4.81 -42.60
N ASP A 163 -17.78 -5.47 -43.32
CA ASP A 163 -18.82 -4.79 -44.12
C ASP A 163 -19.89 -4.14 -43.24
N CYS A 164 -20.26 -4.76 -42.11
CA CYS A 164 -21.17 -4.16 -41.12
C CYS A 164 -20.52 -2.92 -40.50
N ILE A 165 -19.24 -3.03 -40.07
CA ILE A 165 -18.46 -1.92 -39.51
C ILE A 165 -18.45 -0.74 -40.50
N ARG A 166 -18.01 -0.98 -41.75
CA ARG A 166 -17.90 0.08 -42.76
C ARG A 166 -19.26 0.74 -43.03
N LYS A 167 -20.33 -0.04 -43.08
CA LYS A 167 -21.68 0.47 -43.29
C LYS A 167 -22.14 1.39 -42.15
N GLU A 168 -21.89 0.99 -40.90
CA GLU A 168 -22.28 1.79 -39.74
C GLU A 168 -21.44 3.06 -39.63
N LEU A 169 -20.13 2.99 -39.85
CA LEU A 169 -19.22 4.16 -39.79
C LEU A 169 -19.50 5.17 -40.94
N GLN A 170 -20.07 4.74 -42.07
CA GLN A 170 -20.41 5.60 -43.19
C GLN A 170 -21.88 6.09 -43.13
N ASP A 171 -22.67 5.72 -42.15
CA ASP A 171 -24.06 6.17 -41.99
C ASP A 171 -24.11 7.67 -41.80
N LYS A 172 -24.89 8.36 -42.69
CA LYS A 172 -24.97 9.83 -42.71
C LYS A 172 -25.55 10.41 -41.43
N THR A 173 -26.50 9.72 -40.79
CA THR A 173 -27.14 10.18 -39.55
C THR A 173 -26.15 10.05 -38.40
N PHE A 174 -25.39 8.95 -38.37
CA PHE A 174 -24.30 8.74 -37.42
C PHE A 174 -23.21 9.80 -37.54
N LEU A 175 -22.74 10.06 -38.77
CA LEU A 175 -21.72 11.11 -39.02
C LEU A 175 -22.23 12.50 -38.61
N SER A 176 -23.52 12.80 -38.88
CA SER A 176 -24.13 14.05 -38.44
C SER A 176 -24.26 14.15 -36.94
N ALA A 177 -24.47 13.00 -36.25
CA ALA A 177 -24.49 12.95 -34.78
C ALA A 177 -23.08 13.25 -34.20
N LYS A 178 -22.02 12.63 -34.73
CA LYS A 178 -20.63 12.92 -34.35
C LYS A 178 -20.25 14.40 -34.56
N GLN A 179 -20.65 14.97 -35.72
CA GLN A 179 -20.40 16.38 -35.97
C GLN A 179 -21.15 17.30 -35.00
N ALA A 180 -22.42 16.95 -34.65
CA ALA A 180 -23.17 17.71 -33.65
C ALA A 180 -22.50 17.63 -32.26
N TYR A 181 -21.99 16.45 -31.89
CA TYR A 181 -21.26 16.24 -30.63
C TYR A 181 -19.98 17.11 -30.58
N GLN A 182 -19.16 17.08 -31.65
CA GLN A 182 -17.97 17.92 -31.77
C GLN A 182 -18.28 19.42 -31.72
N ASN A 183 -19.44 19.83 -32.26
CA ASN A 183 -19.92 21.22 -32.21
C ASN A 183 -20.55 21.59 -30.86
N ARG A 184 -20.53 20.69 -29.87
CA ARG A 184 -21.16 20.85 -28.54
C ARG A 184 -22.66 21.01 -28.58
N GLU A 185 -23.33 20.55 -29.67
CA GLU A 185 -24.79 20.50 -29.81
C GLU A 185 -25.32 19.17 -29.21
N PHE A 186 -25.00 18.90 -27.93
CA PHE A 186 -25.19 17.58 -27.31
C PHE A 186 -26.59 17.03 -27.38
N LYS A 187 -27.62 17.86 -27.14
CA LYS A 187 -29.01 17.45 -27.27
C LYS A 187 -29.37 17.04 -28.70
N LYS A 188 -28.83 17.71 -29.71
CA LYS A 188 -28.98 17.37 -31.12
C LYS A 188 -28.24 16.07 -31.44
N ALA A 189 -26.99 15.91 -30.93
CA ALA A 189 -26.21 14.70 -31.10
C ALA A 189 -26.95 13.48 -30.55
N MET A 190 -27.46 13.55 -29.31
CA MET A 190 -28.30 12.48 -28.75
C MET A 190 -29.50 12.07 -29.60
N ASN A 191 -30.22 13.06 -30.13
CA ASN A 191 -31.38 12.79 -30.98
C ASN A 191 -30.96 12.12 -32.28
N LEU A 192 -29.85 12.51 -32.88
CA LEU A 192 -29.31 11.91 -34.10
C LEU A 192 -28.75 10.52 -33.84
N TYR A 193 -28.01 10.29 -32.72
CA TYR A 193 -27.57 8.94 -32.32
C TYR A 193 -28.76 8.02 -32.11
N ARG A 194 -29.82 8.50 -31.41
CA ARG A 194 -31.05 7.72 -31.22
C ARG A 194 -31.71 7.38 -32.55
N ALA A 195 -31.79 8.32 -33.52
CA ALA A 195 -32.31 8.07 -34.84
C ALA A 195 -31.51 7.04 -35.62
N ALA A 196 -30.18 7.16 -35.63
CA ALA A 196 -29.31 6.17 -36.28
C ALA A 196 -29.44 4.78 -35.65
N TYR A 197 -29.44 4.70 -34.30
CA TYR A 197 -29.67 3.45 -33.56
C TYR A 197 -30.98 2.77 -33.89
N THR A 198 -32.07 3.55 -33.92
CA THR A 198 -33.41 3.05 -34.30
C THR A 198 -33.41 2.52 -35.73
N ASN A 199 -32.62 3.09 -36.63
CA ASN A 199 -32.42 2.65 -37.99
C ASN A 199 -31.42 1.49 -38.16
N GLY A 200 -30.96 0.92 -37.07
CA GLY A 200 -30.14 -0.31 -37.06
C GLY A 200 -28.62 -0.09 -36.91
N ASN A 201 -28.16 1.15 -36.71
CA ASN A 201 -26.73 1.42 -36.44
C ASN A 201 -26.40 1.14 -34.97
N SER A 202 -25.74 0.04 -34.70
CA SER A 202 -25.40 -0.39 -33.33
C SER A 202 -24.30 0.45 -32.72
N THR A 203 -23.35 0.96 -33.51
CA THR A 203 -22.31 1.87 -33.05
C THR A 203 -22.89 3.20 -32.54
N ALA A 204 -23.89 3.74 -33.26
CA ALA A 204 -24.63 4.91 -32.78
C ALA A 204 -25.39 4.63 -31.47
N GLY A 205 -25.93 3.41 -31.33
CA GLY A 205 -26.54 2.95 -30.08
C GLY A 205 -25.52 2.91 -28.94
N THR A 206 -24.35 2.39 -29.17
CA THR A 206 -23.28 2.31 -28.17
C THR A 206 -22.86 3.71 -27.69
N LEU A 207 -22.61 4.65 -28.60
CA LEU A 207 -22.27 6.04 -28.22
C LEU A 207 -23.43 6.77 -27.52
N LEU A 208 -24.69 6.44 -27.84
CA LEU A 208 -25.82 6.93 -27.07
C LEU A 208 -25.86 6.34 -25.66
N GLY A 209 -25.51 5.06 -25.49
CA GLY A 209 -25.35 4.41 -24.20
C GLY A 209 -24.23 5.06 -23.38
N GLU A 210 -23.09 5.31 -23.99
CA GLU A 210 -21.95 6.00 -23.36
C GLU A 210 -22.35 7.40 -22.85
N MET A 211 -23.12 8.17 -23.62
CA MET A 211 -23.62 9.46 -23.14
C MET A 211 -24.49 9.34 -21.88
N TYR A 212 -25.28 8.26 -21.75
CA TYR A 212 -26.05 8.00 -20.52
C TYR A 212 -25.16 7.51 -19.38
N ASP A 213 -24.15 6.68 -19.66
CA ASP A 213 -23.20 6.13 -18.68
C ASP A 213 -22.28 7.23 -18.10
N CYS A 214 -21.77 8.13 -18.95
CA CYS A 214 -20.95 9.24 -18.50
C CYS A 214 -21.74 10.36 -17.82
N GLY A 215 -22.96 10.63 -18.25
CA GLY A 215 -23.79 11.69 -17.68
C GLY A 215 -23.30 13.12 -17.89
N ASN A 216 -22.20 13.35 -18.64
CA ASN A 216 -21.54 14.65 -18.75
C ASN A 216 -22.39 15.72 -19.46
N TYR A 217 -23.29 15.31 -20.34
CA TYR A 217 -24.08 16.21 -21.22
C TYR A 217 -25.57 15.88 -21.25
N CYS A 218 -26.00 14.89 -20.51
CA CYS A 218 -27.38 14.49 -20.31
C CYS A 218 -27.56 13.83 -18.95
N PRO A 219 -28.79 13.65 -18.45
CA PRO A 219 -29.00 12.93 -17.20
C PRO A 219 -28.35 11.55 -17.22
N HIS A 220 -27.55 11.25 -16.20
CA HIS A 220 -26.93 9.95 -16.00
C HIS A 220 -27.99 8.87 -15.80
N ASP A 221 -27.84 7.71 -16.46
CA ASP A 221 -28.79 6.60 -16.39
C ASP A 221 -28.09 5.28 -16.72
N ASP A 222 -27.46 4.67 -15.71
CA ASP A 222 -26.73 3.40 -15.83
C ASP A 222 -27.60 2.26 -16.36
N GLU A 223 -28.82 2.14 -15.87
CA GLU A 223 -29.70 1.05 -16.31
C GLU A 223 -30.04 1.16 -17.79
N ARG A 224 -30.27 2.38 -18.25
CA ARG A 224 -30.56 2.64 -19.64
C ARG A 224 -29.36 2.43 -20.53
N ALA A 225 -28.16 2.87 -20.08
CA ALA A 225 -26.88 2.63 -20.75
C ALA A 225 -26.65 1.13 -20.92
N ALA A 226 -26.73 0.36 -19.82
CA ALA A 226 -26.55 -1.08 -19.83
C ALA A 226 -27.57 -1.81 -20.75
N LYS A 227 -28.84 -1.41 -20.75
CA LYS A 227 -29.85 -1.96 -21.65
C LYS A 227 -29.49 -1.73 -23.12
N ILE A 228 -29.01 -0.54 -23.46
CA ILE A 228 -28.58 -0.21 -24.84
C ILE A 228 -27.33 -1.02 -25.21
N PHE A 229 -26.35 -1.14 -24.30
CA PHE A 229 -25.15 -1.95 -24.54
C PHE A 229 -25.49 -3.43 -24.76
N VAL A 230 -26.41 -4.00 -23.97
CA VAL A 230 -26.88 -5.38 -24.16
C VAL A 230 -27.54 -5.55 -25.55
N ASP A 231 -28.40 -4.62 -26.00
CA ASP A 231 -29.03 -4.70 -27.32
C ASP A 231 -28.00 -4.58 -28.45
N CYS A 232 -27.03 -3.65 -28.33
CA CYS A 232 -25.96 -3.48 -29.32
C CYS A 232 -25.02 -4.68 -29.35
N MET A 233 -24.70 -5.25 -28.19
CA MET A 233 -23.89 -6.49 -28.06
C MET A 233 -24.62 -7.68 -28.75
N HIS A 234 -25.92 -7.81 -28.59
CA HIS A 234 -26.69 -8.84 -29.30
C HIS A 234 -26.69 -8.65 -30.83
N ARG A 235 -26.38 -7.45 -31.33
CA ARG A 235 -26.10 -7.17 -32.73
C ARG A 235 -24.61 -7.39 -33.09
N ASN A 236 -23.88 -8.03 -32.21
CA ASN A 236 -22.45 -8.35 -32.30
C ASN A 236 -21.51 -7.13 -32.31
N ASN A 237 -21.92 -5.97 -31.83
CA ASN A 237 -21.07 -4.77 -31.76
C ASN A 237 -20.00 -4.94 -30.67
N PRO A 238 -18.69 -4.95 -31.01
CA PRO A 238 -17.63 -5.21 -30.05
C PRO A 238 -17.43 -4.03 -29.06
N LEU A 239 -17.66 -2.79 -29.49
CA LEU A 239 -17.55 -1.61 -28.61
C LEU A 239 -18.64 -1.65 -27.52
N ALA A 240 -19.87 -2.13 -27.87
CA ALA A 240 -20.93 -2.31 -26.88
C ALA A 240 -20.60 -3.42 -25.86
N ALA A 241 -19.92 -4.49 -26.31
CA ALA A 241 -19.49 -5.56 -25.41
C ALA A 241 -18.40 -5.10 -24.43
N GLU A 242 -17.50 -4.26 -24.88
CA GLU A 242 -16.46 -3.63 -24.04
C GLU A 242 -17.13 -2.74 -22.97
N HIS A 243 -17.99 -1.81 -23.33
CA HIS A 243 -18.73 -0.97 -22.36
C HIS A 243 -19.56 -1.80 -21.37
N LEU A 244 -20.21 -2.87 -21.86
CA LEU A 244 -20.97 -3.78 -20.99
C LEU A 244 -20.04 -4.56 -20.03
N ALA A 245 -18.83 -4.91 -20.44
CA ALA A 245 -17.83 -5.49 -19.57
C ALA A 245 -17.47 -4.52 -18.44
N GLY A 246 -17.25 -3.24 -18.75
CA GLY A 246 -17.08 -2.19 -17.75
C GLY A 246 -18.29 -2.07 -16.80
N CYS A 247 -19.52 -2.15 -17.33
CA CYS A 247 -20.72 -2.16 -16.49
C CYS A 247 -20.73 -3.33 -15.48
N TYR A 248 -20.38 -4.56 -15.90
CA TYR A 248 -20.28 -5.71 -14.98
C TYR A 248 -19.13 -5.59 -13.99
N LYS A 249 -18.00 -5.03 -14.40
CA LYS A 249 -16.83 -4.85 -13.53
C LYS A 249 -17.16 -3.94 -12.34
N TYR A 250 -17.86 -2.86 -12.59
CA TYR A 250 -18.15 -1.82 -11.61
C TYR A 250 -19.56 -1.88 -11.02
N GLY A 251 -20.46 -2.74 -11.56
CA GLY A 251 -21.85 -2.85 -11.11
C GLY A 251 -22.73 -1.69 -11.57
N ARG A 252 -22.44 -1.06 -12.72
CA ARG A 252 -23.21 0.07 -13.27
C ARG A 252 -24.39 -0.42 -14.11
N GLY A 253 -25.60 -0.16 -13.64
CA GLY A 253 -26.84 -0.58 -14.30
C GLY A 253 -27.07 -2.10 -14.38
N VAL A 254 -26.11 -2.91 -13.92
CA VAL A 254 -26.16 -4.38 -13.82
C VAL A 254 -25.47 -4.81 -12.52
N PRO A 255 -25.85 -5.96 -11.92
CA PRO A 255 -25.13 -6.49 -10.77
C PRO A 255 -23.64 -6.71 -11.10
N LYS A 256 -22.75 -6.35 -10.16
CA LYS A 256 -21.31 -6.56 -10.32
C LYS A 256 -20.98 -8.04 -10.52
N ASP A 257 -20.21 -8.35 -11.58
CA ASP A 257 -19.79 -9.72 -11.94
C ASP A 257 -18.44 -9.66 -12.66
N GLU A 258 -17.36 -9.79 -11.90
CA GLU A 258 -15.98 -9.70 -12.42
C GLU A 258 -15.64 -10.84 -13.40
N ALA A 259 -16.19 -12.04 -13.20
CA ALA A 259 -15.96 -13.15 -14.11
C ALA A 259 -16.59 -12.91 -15.49
N LYS A 260 -17.81 -12.34 -15.50
CA LYS A 260 -18.50 -12.00 -16.72
C LYS A 260 -17.85 -10.80 -17.43
N ALA A 261 -17.37 -9.82 -16.67
CA ALA A 261 -16.60 -8.71 -17.23
C ALA A 261 -15.36 -9.21 -17.97
N SER A 262 -14.54 -10.04 -17.31
CA SER A 262 -13.32 -10.61 -17.90
C SER A 262 -13.60 -11.46 -19.14
N SER A 263 -14.71 -12.23 -19.14
CA SER A 263 -15.11 -13.01 -20.32
C SER A 263 -15.48 -12.11 -21.50
N LEU A 264 -16.22 -11.02 -21.26
CA LEU A 264 -16.64 -10.09 -22.32
C LEU A 264 -15.44 -9.31 -22.88
N PHE A 265 -14.52 -8.83 -22.04
CA PHE A 265 -13.28 -8.20 -22.51
C PHE A 265 -12.50 -9.14 -23.42
N ALA A 266 -12.33 -10.42 -23.03
CA ALA A 266 -11.63 -11.41 -23.85
C ALA A 266 -12.34 -11.72 -25.15
N GLU A 267 -13.69 -11.73 -25.18
CA GLU A 267 -14.50 -12.04 -26.37
C GLU A 267 -14.53 -10.89 -27.37
N CYS A 268 -14.50 -9.63 -26.93
CA CYS A 268 -14.62 -8.47 -27.80
C CYS A 268 -13.29 -7.95 -28.35
N GLN A 269 -12.16 -8.28 -27.75
CA GLN A 269 -10.85 -7.68 -28.03
C GLN A 269 -10.49 -7.71 -29.52
N ASP A 270 -10.52 -8.88 -30.16
CA ASP A 270 -10.11 -9.03 -31.56
C ASP A 270 -11.05 -8.27 -32.53
N ALA A 271 -12.36 -8.33 -32.28
CA ALA A 271 -13.37 -7.62 -33.07
C ALA A 271 -13.31 -6.09 -32.86
N LEU A 272 -12.97 -5.64 -31.66
CA LEU A 272 -12.76 -4.24 -31.35
C LEU A 272 -11.52 -3.70 -32.08
N GLU A 273 -10.44 -4.51 -32.14
CA GLU A 273 -9.25 -4.16 -32.89
C GLU A 273 -9.52 -4.08 -34.39
N GLU A 274 -10.32 -5.02 -34.95
CA GLU A 274 -10.73 -4.93 -36.34
C GLU A 274 -11.53 -3.63 -36.62
N MET A 275 -12.42 -3.25 -35.69
CA MET A 275 -13.17 -2.00 -35.77
C MET A 275 -12.26 -0.76 -35.71
N ALA A 276 -11.25 -0.79 -34.88
CA ALA A 276 -10.23 0.27 -34.77
C ALA A 276 -9.37 0.38 -36.05
N ILE A 277 -8.96 -0.75 -36.66
CA ILE A 277 -8.23 -0.82 -37.93
C ILE A 277 -9.07 -0.24 -39.07
N LEU A 278 -10.37 -0.48 -39.07
CA LEU A 278 -11.29 0.02 -40.10
C LEU A 278 -11.64 1.51 -39.93
N GLY A 279 -11.08 2.18 -38.93
CA GLY A 279 -11.09 3.63 -38.80
C GLY A 279 -12.14 4.18 -37.82
N SER A 280 -12.66 3.32 -36.90
CA SER A 280 -13.44 3.82 -35.75
C SER A 280 -12.50 4.46 -34.75
N ASN A 281 -12.54 5.78 -34.61
CA ASN A 281 -11.76 6.50 -33.58
C ASN A 281 -12.23 6.19 -32.17
N ASP A 282 -13.50 5.87 -31.97
CA ASP A 282 -14.03 5.44 -30.66
C ASP A 282 -13.42 4.07 -30.27
N ALA A 283 -13.43 3.11 -31.20
CA ALA A 283 -12.78 1.81 -30.97
C ALA A 283 -11.25 1.95 -30.76
N GLN A 284 -10.60 2.86 -31.50
CA GLN A 284 -9.16 3.15 -31.29
C GLN A 284 -8.89 3.69 -29.88
N TYR A 285 -9.77 4.56 -29.37
CA TYR A 285 -9.65 5.14 -28.04
C TYR A 285 -9.83 4.06 -26.95
N HIS A 286 -10.97 3.34 -26.98
CA HIS A 286 -11.28 2.34 -25.95
C HIS A 286 -10.29 1.20 -25.95
N LEU A 287 -9.89 0.69 -27.13
CA LEU A 287 -8.84 -0.31 -27.24
C LEU A 287 -7.50 0.17 -26.65
N GLY A 288 -7.14 1.43 -26.92
CA GLY A 288 -5.94 2.05 -26.37
C GLY A 288 -5.99 2.21 -24.87
N TYR A 289 -7.11 2.65 -24.35
CA TYR A 289 -7.36 2.81 -22.91
C TYR A 289 -7.29 1.46 -22.17
N ASP A 290 -7.95 0.44 -22.71
CA ASP A 290 -8.00 -0.90 -22.10
C ASP A 290 -6.63 -1.58 -22.06
N PHE A 291 -5.82 -1.46 -23.14
CA PHE A 291 -4.45 -1.96 -23.12
C PHE A 291 -3.56 -1.21 -22.15
N LEU A 292 -3.75 0.10 -22.01
CA LEU A 292 -2.95 0.93 -21.10
C LEU A 292 -3.24 0.61 -19.64
N ASN A 293 -4.52 0.34 -19.30
CA ASN A 293 -4.98 0.13 -17.94
C ASN A 293 -5.10 -1.34 -17.52
N GLY A 294 -4.79 -2.27 -18.39
CA GLY A 294 -4.76 -3.69 -18.08
C GLY A 294 -6.13 -4.36 -18.01
N GLU A 295 -7.12 -3.84 -18.74
CA GLU A 295 -8.47 -4.44 -18.82
C GLU A 295 -8.46 -5.75 -19.60
N PHE A 296 -7.61 -5.86 -20.61
CA PHE A 296 -7.37 -7.09 -21.32
C PHE A 296 -6.33 -7.97 -20.61
N SER A 297 -6.46 -9.28 -20.73
CA SER A 297 -5.56 -10.27 -20.11
C SER A 297 -4.08 -10.11 -20.52
N ASP A 298 -3.83 -9.50 -21.67
CA ASP A 298 -2.53 -9.31 -22.28
C ASP A 298 -2.18 -7.81 -22.34
N ALA A 299 -2.34 -7.10 -21.24
CA ALA A 299 -2.07 -5.66 -21.17
C ALA A 299 -0.62 -5.36 -21.60
N VAL A 300 -0.48 -4.68 -22.73
CA VAL A 300 0.77 -4.15 -23.24
C VAL A 300 0.63 -2.64 -23.36
N PRO A 301 1.09 -1.86 -22.36
CA PRO A 301 0.92 -0.41 -22.34
C PRO A 301 1.38 0.30 -23.61
N GLU A 302 2.47 -0.18 -24.24
CA GLU A 302 2.98 0.38 -25.51
C GLU A 302 1.94 0.26 -26.64
N ARG A 303 1.20 -0.86 -26.69
CA ARG A 303 0.11 -1.07 -27.64
C ARG A 303 -1.05 -0.12 -27.36
N GLY A 304 -1.34 0.13 -26.07
CA GLY A 304 -2.30 1.14 -25.65
C GLY A 304 -1.93 2.52 -26.17
N LEU A 305 -0.67 2.94 -25.98
CA LEU A 305 -0.18 4.22 -26.50
C LEU A 305 -0.28 4.34 -28.02
N TYR A 306 -0.03 3.25 -28.75
CA TYR A 306 -0.18 3.24 -30.20
C TYR A 306 -1.61 3.55 -30.62
N TRP A 307 -2.59 2.90 -30.04
CA TRP A 307 -4.01 3.11 -30.36
C TRP A 307 -4.50 4.48 -29.94
N LEU A 308 -4.08 4.98 -28.75
CA LEU A 308 -4.42 6.33 -28.30
C LEU A 308 -3.85 7.41 -29.25
N ARG A 309 -2.63 7.25 -29.77
CA ARG A 309 -2.09 8.16 -30.81
C ARG A 309 -2.89 8.13 -32.09
N LYS A 310 -3.38 6.96 -32.51
CA LYS A 310 -4.28 6.83 -33.68
C LYS A 310 -5.62 7.54 -33.44
N ALA A 311 -6.23 7.35 -32.27
CA ALA A 311 -7.46 8.02 -31.88
C ALA A 311 -7.28 9.54 -31.85
N LEU A 312 -6.19 10.04 -31.28
CA LEU A 312 -5.85 11.46 -31.23
C LEU A 312 -5.67 12.04 -32.64
N ALA A 313 -4.94 11.35 -33.51
CA ALA A 313 -4.74 11.75 -34.90
C ALA A 313 -6.06 11.75 -35.69
N ALA A 314 -7.04 10.92 -35.30
CA ALA A 314 -8.39 10.89 -35.84
C ALA A 314 -9.33 11.92 -35.19
N GLY A 315 -8.81 12.79 -34.30
CA GLY A 315 -9.55 13.88 -33.66
C GLY A 315 -10.27 13.52 -32.35
N TYR A 316 -9.94 12.39 -31.74
CA TYR A 316 -10.47 12.03 -30.42
C TYR A 316 -9.60 12.66 -29.31
N THR A 317 -9.96 13.86 -28.87
CA THR A 317 -9.13 14.72 -28.00
C THR A 317 -8.80 14.13 -26.63
N LEU A 318 -9.73 13.33 -26.06
CA LEU A 318 -9.52 12.69 -24.75
C LEU A 318 -8.32 11.72 -24.75
N ALA A 319 -8.00 11.11 -25.91
CA ALA A 319 -6.78 10.32 -26.05
C ALA A 319 -5.50 11.11 -25.77
N GLY A 320 -5.52 12.42 -26.00
CA GLY A 320 -4.40 13.32 -25.67
C GLY A 320 -4.20 13.45 -24.16
N TYR A 321 -5.28 13.49 -23.40
CA TYR A 321 -5.23 13.47 -21.92
C TYR A 321 -4.59 12.18 -21.44
N ASP A 322 -5.05 11.01 -21.91
CA ASP A 322 -4.52 9.71 -21.46
C ASP A 322 -3.04 9.52 -21.84
N LEU A 323 -2.63 9.98 -23.04
CA LEU A 323 -1.23 9.98 -23.46
C LEU A 323 -0.35 10.86 -22.54
N ALA A 324 -0.85 12.01 -22.13
CA ALA A 324 -0.16 12.90 -21.21
C ALA A 324 -0.03 12.27 -19.81
N VAL A 325 -1.10 11.65 -19.28
CA VAL A 325 -1.10 10.93 -18.01
C VAL A 325 -0.15 9.73 -18.06
N ALA A 326 -0.15 8.98 -19.15
CA ALA A 326 0.79 7.87 -19.35
C ALA A 326 2.26 8.33 -19.30
N LYS A 327 2.56 9.50 -19.88
CA LYS A 327 3.89 10.12 -19.83
C LYS A 327 4.26 10.58 -18.42
N ILE A 328 3.33 11.16 -17.68
CA ILE A 328 3.51 11.56 -16.27
C ILE A 328 3.86 10.34 -15.41
N ASN A 329 3.16 9.23 -15.61
CA ASN A 329 3.32 8.03 -14.80
C ASN A 329 4.46 7.10 -15.29
N GLY A 330 4.92 7.27 -16.53
CA GLY A 330 5.86 6.36 -17.18
C GLY A 330 5.23 5.03 -17.60
N ASN A 331 3.92 5.03 -17.92
CA ASN A 331 3.20 3.84 -18.33
C ASN A 331 3.34 3.60 -19.83
N GLY A 332 4.07 2.57 -20.24
CA GLY A 332 4.37 2.24 -21.62
C GLY A 332 5.31 3.21 -22.36
N CYS A 333 5.83 4.22 -21.66
CA CYS A 333 6.80 5.18 -22.20
C CYS A 333 7.73 5.70 -21.08
N PRO A 334 8.88 6.30 -21.42
CA PRO A 334 9.72 6.95 -20.42
C PRO A 334 8.96 8.02 -19.64
N LYS A 335 9.09 7.99 -18.32
CA LYS A 335 8.46 8.96 -17.41
C LYS A 335 9.05 10.34 -17.66
N ASP A 336 8.18 11.31 -17.96
CA ASP A 336 8.52 12.74 -18.15
C ASP A 336 7.35 13.60 -17.68
N VAL A 337 7.39 14.03 -16.44
CA VAL A 337 6.30 14.76 -15.78
C VAL A 337 6.09 16.14 -16.38
N ASP A 338 7.17 16.87 -16.69
CA ASP A 338 7.08 18.21 -17.24
C ASP A 338 6.50 18.21 -18.65
N ALA A 339 6.98 17.32 -19.52
CA ALA A 339 6.44 17.15 -20.86
C ALA A 339 4.98 16.65 -20.84
N GLY A 340 4.61 15.80 -19.87
CA GLY A 340 3.23 15.35 -19.68
C GLY A 340 2.30 16.49 -19.29
N ILE A 341 2.69 17.35 -18.34
CA ILE A 341 1.90 18.53 -17.95
C ILE A 341 1.76 19.53 -19.13
N GLU A 342 2.83 19.75 -19.89
CA GLU A 342 2.75 20.60 -21.08
C GLU A 342 1.74 20.04 -22.10
N GLU A 343 1.70 18.72 -22.24
CA GLU A 343 0.78 18.04 -23.15
C GLU A 343 -0.67 18.12 -22.66
N LEU A 344 -0.94 17.93 -21.35
CA LEU A 344 -2.27 18.14 -20.76
C LEU A 344 -2.86 19.51 -21.13
N ASN A 345 -2.05 20.57 -20.99
CA ASN A 345 -2.47 21.94 -21.24
C ASN A 345 -2.88 22.21 -22.70
N ARG A 346 -2.46 21.37 -23.65
CA ARG A 346 -2.88 21.50 -25.06
C ARG A 346 -4.33 21.13 -25.31
N TYR A 347 -4.89 20.25 -24.46
CA TYR A 347 -6.23 19.69 -24.66
C TYR A 347 -7.29 20.32 -23.76
N THR A 348 -6.97 21.25 -22.87
CA THR A 348 -7.90 21.89 -21.92
C THR A 348 -9.03 22.70 -22.57
N LYS A 349 -9.03 22.87 -23.88
CA LYS A 349 -10.18 23.42 -24.62
C LYS A 349 -11.31 22.42 -24.82
N ASP A 350 -11.03 21.13 -24.76
CA ASP A 350 -12.01 20.06 -24.68
C ASP A 350 -12.58 20.03 -23.26
N LEU A 351 -13.90 19.81 -23.13
CA LEU A 351 -14.55 19.94 -21.82
C LEU A 351 -14.27 18.77 -20.92
N ASP A 352 -14.23 17.55 -21.47
CA ASP A 352 -13.89 16.36 -20.74
C ASP A 352 -12.41 16.41 -20.30
N CYS A 353 -11.50 16.79 -21.19
CA CYS A 353 -10.07 16.97 -20.85
C CYS A 353 -9.89 18.06 -19.79
N ALA A 354 -10.59 19.19 -19.87
CA ALA A 354 -10.53 20.24 -18.85
C ALA A 354 -11.00 19.72 -17.48
N TYR A 355 -12.08 18.98 -17.45
CA TYR A 355 -12.62 18.37 -16.22
C TYR A 355 -11.63 17.38 -15.60
N PHE A 356 -11.12 16.42 -16.38
CA PHE A 356 -10.16 15.43 -15.86
C PHE A 356 -8.80 16.05 -15.48
N THR A 357 -8.33 17.04 -16.25
CA THR A 357 -7.11 17.78 -15.88
C THR A 357 -7.30 18.53 -14.56
N ALA A 358 -8.47 19.11 -14.33
CA ALA A 358 -8.77 19.80 -13.07
C ALA A 358 -8.74 18.84 -11.87
N GLN A 359 -9.31 17.63 -12.00
CA GLN A 359 -9.25 16.62 -10.96
C GLN A 359 -7.79 16.23 -10.64
N LEU A 360 -6.99 15.98 -11.67
CA LEU A 360 -5.57 15.63 -11.51
C LEU A 360 -4.77 16.74 -10.82
N LEU A 361 -5.05 18.01 -11.15
CA LEU A 361 -4.41 19.17 -10.52
C LEU A 361 -4.81 19.33 -9.05
N GLN A 362 -6.02 18.93 -8.65
CA GLN A 362 -6.46 18.96 -7.25
C GLN A 362 -5.83 17.85 -6.42
N GLU A 363 -5.61 16.68 -6.98
CA GLU A 363 -4.93 15.58 -6.31
C GLU A 363 -3.41 15.82 -6.17
N GLY A 364 -2.88 16.67 -7.05
CA GLY A 364 -1.44 16.86 -7.20
C GLY A 364 -0.80 15.87 -8.17
N ILE A 365 0.19 16.32 -8.92
CA ILE A 365 0.84 15.51 -9.97
C ILE A 365 2.20 15.04 -9.48
N ASP A 366 2.38 13.73 -9.36
CA ASP A 366 3.68 13.08 -9.04
C ASP A 366 4.36 13.66 -7.79
N GLY A 367 3.58 13.83 -6.72
CA GLY A 367 4.06 14.38 -5.44
C GLY A 367 4.27 15.90 -5.44
N ARG A 368 3.89 16.60 -6.49
CA ARG A 368 3.78 18.06 -6.50
C ARG A 368 2.57 18.51 -5.70
N GLU A 369 2.66 19.66 -5.09
CA GLU A 369 1.52 20.26 -4.39
C GLU A 369 0.34 20.48 -5.35
N PRO A 370 -0.90 20.29 -4.88
CA PRO A 370 -2.11 20.57 -5.64
C PRO A 370 -2.14 22.00 -6.20
N ASN A 371 -2.58 22.16 -7.43
CA ASN A 371 -2.81 23.47 -8.03
C ASN A 371 -4.32 23.76 -8.10
N GLU A 372 -4.90 24.00 -6.94
CA GLU A 372 -6.35 24.18 -6.78
C GLU A 372 -6.88 25.37 -7.59
N LYS A 373 -6.07 26.43 -7.77
CA LYS A 373 -6.50 27.63 -8.52
C LYS A 373 -6.67 27.36 -10.01
N GLU A 374 -5.73 26.69 -10.62
CA GLU A 374 -5.81 26.30 -12.03
C GLU A 374 -6.92 25.25 -12.25
N ALA A 375 -7.05 24.30 -11.33
CA ALA A 375 -8.13 23.32 -11.33
C ALA A 375 -9.51 24.00 -11.29
N PHE A 376 -9.68 25.00 -10.40
CA PHE A 376 -10.91 25.79 -10.32
C PHE A 376 -11.22 26.51 -11.64
N ASP A 377 -10.23 27.17 -12.26
CA ASP A 377 -10.41 27.91 -13.50
C ASP A 377 -10.82 26.96 -14.67
N LEU A 378 -10.26 25.76 -14.73
CA LEU A 378 -10.65 24.72 -15.70
C LEU A 378 -12.08 24.20 -15.45
N LEU A 379 -12.43 23.95 -14.18
CA LEU A 379 -13.80 23.54 -13.81
C LEU A 379 -14.81 24.61 -14.14
N LEU A 380 -14.51 25.88 -13.86
CA LEU A 380 -15.37 27.00 -14.22
C LEU A 380 -15.61 27.05 -15.74
N TYR A 381 -14.53 26.91 -16.51
CA TYR A 381 -14.63 26.87 -17.97
C TYR A 381 -15.51 25.71 -18.45
N ALA A 382 -15.32 24.52 -17.97
CA ALA A 382 -16.10 23.35 -18.35
C ALA A 382 -17.57 23.47 -17.92
N ALA A 383 -17.83 23.92 -16.69
CA ALA A 383 -19.18 24.10 -16.12
C ALA A 383 -20.01 25.18 -16.84
N GLU A 384 -19.39 26.31 -17.18
CA GLU A 384 -20.02 27.38 -17.95
C GLU A 384 -20.41 26.91 -19.36
N ASN A 385 -19.60 26.04 -19.97
CA ASN A 385 -19.84 25.47 -21.29
C ASN A 385 -20.73 24.21 -21.30
N GLY A 386 -21.32 23.85 -20.13
CA GLY A 386 -22.41 22.88 -20.06
C GLY A 386 -21.99 21.47 -19.67
N HIS A 387 -20.74 21.25 -19.21
CA HIS A 387 -20.32 19.97 -18.66
C HIS A 387 -20.95 19.76 -17.28
N ILE A 388 -21.87 18.78 -17.17
CA ILE A 388 -22.71 18.61 -15.97
C ILE A 388 -21.89 18.24 -14.74
N SER A 389 -21.00 17.25 -14.86
CA SER A 389 -20.16 16.83 -13.74
C SER A 389 -19.24 17.96 -13.27
N ALA A 390 -18.72 18.79 -14.21
CA ALA A 390 -17.94 19.97 -13.82
C ALA A 390 -18.80 21.02 -13.08
N GLN A 391 -20.10 21.14 -13.36
CA GLN A 391 -21.01 22.00 -12.60
C GLN A 391 -21.15 21.54 -11.16
N GLY A 392 -21.33 20.24 -10.94
CA GLY A 392 -21.37 19.66 -9.60
C GLY A 392 -20.06 19.88 -8.84
N TYR A 393 -18.93 19.53 -9.48
CA TYR A 393 -17.62 19.67 -8.88
C TYR A 393 -17.20 21.11 -8.59
N LEU A 394 -17.63 22.07 -9.44
CA LEU A 394 -17.47 23.49 -9.16
C LEU A 394 -18.31 23.93 -7.95
N GLY A 395 -19.49 23.35 -7.76
CA GLY A 395 -20.30 23.53 -6.57
C GLY A 395 -19.54 23.09 -5.31
N ASP A 396 -18.85 21.94 -5.36
CA ASP A 396 -17.97 21.46 -4.28
C ASP A 396 -16.79 22.40 -4.04
N CYS A 397 -16.16 22.95 -5.10
CA CYS A 397 -15.08 23.92 -4.96
C CYS A 397 -15.52 25.16 -4.18
N TYR A 398 -16.70 25.69 -4.45
CA TYR A 398 -17.26 26.82 -3.67
C TYR A 398 -17.65 26.40 -2.23
N TYR A 399 -18.06 25.14 -2.03
CA TYR A 399 -18.42 24.63 -0.71
C TYR A 399 -17.22 24.50 0.22
N PHE A 400 -16.13 23.90 -0.27
CA PHE A 400 -14.93 23.63 0.52
C PHE A 400 -13.88 24.74 0.44
N GLY A 401 -13.98 25.64 -0.52
CA GLY A 401 -13.00 26.70 -0.75
C GLY A 401 -11.80 26.25 -1.59
N ASN A 402 -11.92 25.18 -2.39
CA ASN A 402 -10.84 24.65 -3.21
C ASN A 402 -10.57 25.58 -4.41
N GLY A 403 -9.42 26.23 -4.40
CA GLY A 403 -9.03 27.20 -5.44
C GLY A 403 -9.80 28.52 -5.44
N THR A 404 -10.75 28.69 -4.55
CA THR A 404 -11.59 29.89 -4.37
C THR A 404 -11.90 30.12 -2.88
N ALA A 405 -12.55 31.24 -2.54
CA ALA A 405 -13.11 31.41 -1.21
C ALA A 405 -14.41 30.58 -1.05
N VAL A 406 -14.67 30.12 0.17
CA VAL A 406 -15.95 29.45 0.50
C VAL A 406 -17.11 30.39 0.20
N ASP A 407 -18.05 29.93 -0.62
CA ASP A 407 -19.29 30.64 -0.94
C ASP A 407 -20.45 29.65 -1.09
N TYR A 408 -21.18 29.42 -0.01
CA TYR A 408 -22.31 28.48 -0.01
C TYR A 408 -23.47 28.89 -0.92
N ALA A 409 -23.59 30.17 -1.27
CA ALA A 409 -24.64 30.64 -2.16
C ALA A 409 -24.30 30.28 -3.63
N GLU A 410 -23.05 30.50 -4.05
CA GLU A 410 -22.58 30.04 -5.38
C GLU A 410 -22.56 28.52 -5.44
N SER A 411 -22.09 27.81 -4.39
CA SER A 411 -22.16 26.36 -4.30
C SER A 411 -23.56 25.83 -4.55
N LEU A 412 -24.55 26.35 -3.81
CA LEU A 412 -25.96 25.98 -3.97
C LEU A 412 -26.47 26.23 -5.41
N ARG A 413 -26.09 27.35 -6.03
CA ARG A 413 -26.49 27.70 -7.39
C ARG A 413 -25.96 26.70 -8.42
N TRP A 414 -24.70 26.31 -8.29
CA TRP A 414 -24.08 25.35 -9.19
C TRP A 414 -24.62 23.95 -9.00
N HIS A 415 -24.81 23.48 -7.76
CA HIS A 415 -25.48 22.21 -7.48
C HIS A 415 -26.92 22.17 -8.00
N GLN A 416 -27.69 23.26 -7.84
CA GLN A 416 -29.03 23.35 -8.43
C GLN A 416 -29.01 23.20 -9.94
N LYS A 417 -28.03 23.83 -10.61
CA LYS A 417 -27.88 23.74 -12.07
C LYS A 417 -27.50 22.33 -12.50
N ALA A 418 -26.57 21.69 -11.83
CA ALA A 418 -26.13 20.34 -12.11
C ALA A 418 -27.28 19.31 -11.84
N ALA A 419 -27.93 19.41 -10.69
CA ALA A 419 -29.06 18.54 -10.32
C ALA A 419 -30.25 18.67 -11.29
N ALA A 420 -30.54 19.88 -11.78
CA ALA A 420 -31.57 20.10 -12.81
C ALA A 420 -31.24 19.39 -14.15
N ASN A 421 -29.95 19.13 -14.39
CA ASN A 421 -29.44 18.39 -15.54
C ASN A 421 -29.24 16.90 -15.24
N GLY A 422 -29.60 16.43 -14.03
CA GLY A 422 -29.61 15.04 -13.66
C GLY A 422 -28.41 14.54 -12.87
N ASP A 423 -27.51 15.45 -12.45
CA ASP A 423 -26.40 15.09 -11.58
C ASP A 423 -26.89 14.65 -10.19
N THR A 424 -26.58 13.41 -9.85
CA THR A 424 -27.09 12.77 -8.62
C THR A 424 -26.28 13.20 -7.41
N ASP A 425 -24.98 13.46 -7.58
CA ASP A 425 -24.10 13.96 -6.51
C ASP A 425 -24.55 15.35 -6.06
N SER A 426 -24.93 16.19 -7.00
CA SER A 426 -25.48 17.50 -6.69
C SER A 426 -26.82 17.43 -5.92
N LEU A 427 -27.65 16.40 -6.11
CA LEU A 427 -28.84 16.18 -5.26
C LEU A 427 -28.43 15.90 -3.80
N ASN A 428 -27.40 15.09 -3.58
CA ASN A 428 -26.83 14.87 -2.25
C ASN A 428 -26.28 16.16 -1.62
N ALA A 429 -25.54 16.95 -2.40
CA ALA A 429 -25.01 18.23 -1.95
C ALA A 429 -26.15 19.21 -1.56
N LEU A 430 -27.23 19.28 -2.37
CA LEU A 430 -28.42 20.06 -2.05
C LEU A 430 -29.07 19.57 -0.75
N GLY A 431 -29.16 18.25 -0.55
CA GLY A 431 -29.60 17.67 0.72
C GLY A 431 -28.79 18.15 1.91
N LEU A 432 -27.44 18.22 1.77
CA LEU A 432 -26.55 18.73 2.80
C LEU A 432 -26.74 20.23 3.04
N HIS A 433 -26.84 21.06 2.01
CA HIS A 433 -27.12 22.49 2.16
C HIS A 433 -28.36 22.77 3.03
N TYR A 434 -29.49 22.08 2.75
CA TYR A 434 -30.71 22.22 3.54
C TYR A 434 -30.63 21.58 4.92
N LEU A 435 -29.86 20.51 5.09
CA LEU A 435 -29.67 19.83 6.37
C LEU A 435 -28.84 20.68 7.34
N LEU A 436 -27.76 21.29 6.84
CA LEU A 436 -26.74 22.00 7.65
C LEU A 436 -26.97 23.52 7.69
N ALA A 437 -27.98 24.05 6.99
CA ALA A 437 -28.28 25.47 6.87
C ALA A 437 -27.15 26.31 6.19
N GLU A 438 -26.48 25.74 5.19
CA GLU A 438 -25.35 26.35 4.50
C GLU A 438 -25.83 27.03 3.21
N GLY A 439 -25.80 28.36 3.18
CA GLY A 439 -26.30 29.17 2.06
C GLY A 439 -27.82 29.29 1.98
N VAL A 440 -28.57 28.50 2.77
CA VAL A 440 -30.04 28.49 2.86
C VAL A 440 -30.49 28.22 4.31
N PRO A 441 -31.71 28.63 4.69
CA PRO A 441 -32.27 28.23 5.98
C PRO A 441 -32.44 26.71 6.07
N GLN A 442 -32.23 26.14 7.26
CA GLN A 442 -32.41 24.71 7.50
C GLN A 442 -33.84 24.26 7.13
N ASP A 443 -33.92 23.23 6.33
CA ASP A 443 -35.18 22.58 5.94
C ASP A 443 -34.98 21.05 5.84
N ILE A 444 -35.18 20.36 6.97
CA ILE A 444 -34.98 18.91 7.06
C ILE A 444 -35.92 18.14 6.10
N LYS A 445 -37.12 18.65 5.84
CA LYS A 445 -38.07 18.00 4.89
C LYS A 445 -37.54 18.01 3.47
N LYS A 446 -36.97 19.16 3.04
CA LYS A 446 -36.35 19.25 1.73
C LYS A 446 -35.08 18.36 1.66
N ALA A 447 -34.28 18.37 2.72
CA ALA A 447 -33.11 17.49 2.80
C ALA A 447 -33.50 16.01 2.62
N ILE A 448 -34.50 15.54 3.37
CA ILE A 448 -35.05 14.18 3.21
C ILE A 448 -35.51 13.95 1.77
N SER A 449 -36.23 14.88 1.16
CA SER A 449 -36.71 14.74 -0.22
C SER A 449 -35.58 14.61 -1.25
N PHE A 450 -34.47 15.29 -1.06
CA PHE A 450 -33.31 15.17 -1.94
C PHE A 450 -32.59 13.82 -1.75
N PHE A 451 -32.38 13.39 -0.49
CA PHE A 451 -31.77 12.09 -0.20
C PHE A 451 -32.67 10.90 -0.62
N ASP A 452 -33.99 11.02 -0.52
CA ASP A 452 -34.92 10.00 -1.07
C ASP A 452 -34.78 9.86 -2.58
N GLN A 453 -34.63 10.97 -3.32
CA GLN A 453 -34.43 10.93 -4.77
C GLN A 453 -33.13 10.23 -5.16
N THR A 454 -32.04 10.43 -4.40
CA THR A 454 -30.77 9.74 -4.65
C THR A 454 -30.84 8.27 -4.24
N ASP A 455 -31.54 7.96 -3.15
CA ASP A 455 -31.75 6.60 -2.69
C ASP A 455 -32.56 5.75 -3.69
N GLU A 456 -33.58 6.35 -4.32
CA GLU A 456 -34.40 5.70 -5.37
C GLU A 456 -33.58 5.42 -6.64
N LYS A 457 -32.63 6.29 -6.99
CA LYS A 457 -31.75 6.11 -8.15
C LYS A 457 -30.58 5.14 -7.88
N GLY A 458 -30.31 4.82 -6.62
CA GLY A 458 -29.26 3.88 -6.23
C GLY A 458 -27.82 4.38 -6.41
N TYR A 459 -27.61 5.67 -6.62
CA TYR A 459 -26.29 6.27 -6.86
C TYR A 459 -26.17 7.64 -6.17
N PRO A 460 -24.99 8.04 -5.64
CA PRO A 460 -23.79 7.20 -5.40
C PRO A 460 -24.04 6.18 -4.29
N LEU A 461 -23.41 5.04 -4.40
CA LEU A 461 -23.64 3.82 -3.63
C LEU A 461 -23.99 4.06 -2.15
N GLY A 462 -25.29 4.15 -1.84
CA GLY A 462 -25.82 4.19 -0.48
C GLY A 462 -25.67 5.51 0.29
N PHE A 463 -25.14 6.62 -0.28
CA PHE A 463 -24.97 7.87 0.46
C PHE A 463 -26.31 8.48 0.88
N GLY A 464 -27.32 8.56 -0.01
CA GLY A 464 -28.66 9.04 0.33
C GLY A 464 -29.28 8.20 1.46
N SER A 465 -29.20 6.87 1.38
CA SER A 465 -29.62 5.96 2.43
C SER A 465 -28.88 6.22 3.75
N TYR A 466 -27.57 6.44 3.71
CA TYR A 466 -26.78 6.75 4.91
C TYR A 466 -27.24 8.06 5.58
N MET A 467 -27.44 9.11 4.79
CA MET A 467 -27.91 10.42 5.29
C MET A 467 -29.33 10.34 5.86
N LEU A 468 -30.24 9.59 5.21
CA LEU A 468 -31.57 9.31 5.75
C LEU A 468 -31.48 8.55 7.07
N GLY A 469 -30.59 7.55 7.16
CA GLY A 469 -30.33 6.84 8.41
C GLY A 469 -29.88 7.76 9.53
N ARG A 470 -28.96 8.70 9.26
CA ARG A 470 -28.52 9.71 10.22
C ARG A 470 -29.66 10.62 10.69
N ILE A 471 -30.46 11.14 9.76
CA ILE A 471 -31.61 11.99 10.07
C ILE A 471 -32.61 11.25 10.97
N TYR A 472 -32.93 10.00 10.65
CA TYR A 472 -33.84 9.17 11.44
C TYR A 472 -33.23 8.67 12.76
N CYS A 473 -31.91 8.70 12.95
CA CYS A 473 -31.27 8.61 14.27
C CYS A 473 -31.42 9.90 15.09
N GLY A 474 -31.85 11.00 14.47
CA GLY A 474 -31.92 12.33 15.09
C GLY A 474 -30.63 13.12 14.95
N LEU A 475 -29.82 12.85 13.94
CA LEU A 475 -28.52 13.50 13.67
C LEU A 475 -28.54 14.23 12.31
N PRO A 476 -27.95 15.42 12.18
CA PRO A 476 -27.41 16.30 13.21
C PRO A 476 -28.51 17.06 13.99
N ASP A 477 -28.12 18.14 14.66
CA ASP A 477 -29.06 19.01 15.42
C ASP A 477 -30.22 19.46 14.52
N GLY A 478 -31.42 19.54 15.11
CA GLY A 478 -32.67 19.84 14.40
C GLY A 478 -33.42 18.61 13.89
N CYS A 479 -32.78 17.44 13.76
CA CYS A 479 -33.41 16.22 13.28
C CYS A 479 -34.20 15.44 14.32
N GLN A 480 -34.15 15.79 15.61
CA GLN A 480 -34.88 15.10 16.69
C GLN A 480 -36.39 14.93 16.42
N PRO A 481 -37.12 15.90 15.86
CA PRO A 481 -38.54 15.72 15.52
C PRO A 481 -38.81 14.63 14.45
N TYR A 482 -37.77 14.21 13.71
CA TYR A 482 -37.87 13.22 12.64
C TYR A 482 -37.35 11.85 13.08
N LYS A 483 -36.91 11.71 14.34
CA LYS A 483 -36.32 10.48 14.86
C LYS A 483 -37.29 9.29 14.72
N ASP A 484 -36.81 8.24 14.03
CA ASP A 484 -37.51 6.98 13.81
C ASP A 484 -36.45 5.87 13.62
N LEU A 485 -36.11 5.19 14.72
CA LEU A 485 -35.01 4.24 14.73
C LEU A 485 -35.27 3.01 13.85
N VAL A 486 -36.52 2.65 13.60
CA VAL A 486 -36.86 1.53 12.71
C VAL A 486 -36.53 1.90 11.26
N LYS A 487 -36.89 3.12 10.82
CA LYS A 487 -36.47 3.65 9.54
C LYS A 487 -34.96 3.83 9.45
N ALA A 488 -34.34 4.37 10.51
CA ALA A 488 -32.89 4.54 10.56
C ALA A 488 -32.15 3.24 10.26
N VAL A 489 -32.48 2.17 10.98
CA VAL A 489 -31.87 0.84 10.77
C VAL A 489 -32.09 0.33 9.36
N ARG A 490 -33.31 0.48 8.80
CA ARG A 490 -33.64 0.06 7.44
C ARG A 490 -32.76 0.75 6.39
N PHE A 491 -32.63 2.08 6.49
CA PHE A 491 -31.82 2.86 5.54
C PHE A 491 -30.33 2.60 5.72
N LEU A 492 -29.85 2.46 6.96
CA LEU A 492 -28.44 2.11 7.23
C LEU A 492 -28.10 0.71 6.72
N GLN A 493 -29.00 -0.27 6.84
CA GLN A 493 -28.79 -1.60 6.27
C GLN A 493 -28.69 -1.51 4.74
N LYS A 494 -29.61 -0.77 4.08
CA LYS A 494 -29.54 -0.53 2.63
C LYS A 494 -28.21 0.11 2.22
N ALA A 495 -27.75 1.13 2.97
CA ALA A 495 -26.45 1.77 2.72
C ALA A 495 -25.27 0.78 2.87
N THR A 496 -25.32 -0.08 3.90
CA THR A 496 -24.32 -1.12 4.15
C THR A 496 -24.29 -2.22 3.09
N ASP A 497 -25.44 -2.51 2.47
CA ASP A 497 -25.54 -3.52 1.40
C ASP A 497 -25.12 -2.95 0.04
N SER A 498 -25.14 -1.63 -0.11
CA SER A 498 -24.80 -0.94 -1.35
C SER A 498 -23.34 -0.50 -1.44
N SER A 499 -22.59 -0.48 -0.33
CA SER A 499 -21.21 -0.03 -0.31
C SER A 499 -20.41 -0.66 0.80
N ASP A 500 -19.08 -0.74 0.61
CA ASP A 500 -18.12 -1.17 1.62
C ASP A 500 -17.74 -0.03 2.59
N ASN A 501 -18.53 1.05 2.65
CA ASN A 501 -18.31 2.17 3.56
C ASN A 501 -18.57 1.75 5.01
N LEU A 502 -17.63 2.07 5.90
CA LEU A 502 -17.70 1.75 7.33
C LEU A 502 -18.67 2.64 8.12
N ASP A 503 -18.95 3.86 7.67
CA ASP A 503 -19.75 4.82 8.43
C ASP A 503 -21.19 4.36 8.68
N PRO A 504 -21.92 3.80 7.68
CA PRO A 504 -23.24 3.21 7.92
C PRO A 504 -23.20 2.05 8.94
N ILE A 505 -22.15 1.22 8.88
CA ILE A 505 -21.98 0.07 9.78
C ILE A 505 -21.73 0.54 11.21
N LYS A 506 -20.87 1.55 11.39
CA LYS A 506 -20.60 2.16 12.70
C LYS A 506 -21.85 2.75 13.35
N LEU A 507 -22.69 3.38 12.55
CA LEU A 507 -23.96 3.91 13.03
C LEU A 507 -24.97 2.78 13.34
N LEU A 508 -24.99 1.70 12.56
CA LEU A 508 -25.78 0.49 12.86
C LEU A 508 -25.32 -0.14 14.19
N LEU A 509 -24.03 -0.21 14.45
CA LEU A 509 -23.51 -0.71 15.73
C LEU A 509 -24.09 0.09 16.90
N GLN A 510 -24.10 1.43 16.83
CA GLN A 510 -24.69 2.28 17.87
C GLN A 510 -26.22 2.04 18.01
N CYS A 511 -26.93 1.86 16.88
CA CYS A 511 -28.34 1.53 16.91
C CYS A 511 -28.60 0.18 17.61
N TYR A 512 -27.88 -0.87 17.23
CA TYR A 512 -28.04 -2.21 17.80
C TYR A 512 -27.53 -2.33 19.24
N HIS A 513 -26.55 -1.53 19.62
CA HIS A 513 -26.12 -1.40 21.01
C HIS A 513 -27.18 -0.73 21.89
N GLY A 514 -27.99 0.15 21.31
CA GLY A 514 -29.08 0.88 21.99
C GLY A 514 -28.70 2.29 22.41
N ASP A 515 -27.63 2.86 21.83
CA ASP A 515 -27.16 4.22 22.17
C ASP A 515 -28.17 5.32 21.82
N PHE A 516 -28.95 5.11 20.76
CA PHE A 516 -30.03 6.00 20.36
C PHE A 516 -31.39 5.69 20.99
N GLY A 517 -31.57 4.46 21.52
CA GLY A 517 -32.82 3.97 22.12
C GLY A 517 -32.92 2.45 22.05
N ARG A 518 -33.72 1.87 22.97
CA ARG A 518 -33.82 0.40 23.07
C ARG A 518 -34.76 -0.25 22.08
N GLU A 519 -35.46 0.51 21.26
CA GLU A 519 -36.47 0.03 20.31
C GLU A 519 -35.90 -0.91 19.27
N VAL A 520 -34.64 -0.69 18.88
CA VAL A 520 -33.91 -1.45 17.85
C VAL A 520 -32.70 -2.20 18.42
N GLN A 521 -32.55 -2.24 19.75
CA GLN A 521 -31.46 -2.92 20.41
C GLN A 521 -31.49 -4.42 20.09
N ASP A 522 -30.41 -4.93 19.52
CA ASP A 522 -30.26 -6.33 19.11
C ASP A 522 -28.81 -6.75 19.14
N MET A 523 -28.39 -7.40 20.20
CA MET A 523 -27.00 -7.81 20.39
C MET A 523 -26.53 -8.87 19.38
N SER A 524 -27.42 -9.67 18.81
CA SER A 524 -27.06 -10.62 17.76
C SER A 524 -26.68 -9.89 16.46
N LYS A 525 -27.50 -8.91 16.06
CA LYS A 525 -27.18 -8.05 14.90
C LYS A 525 -25.98 -7.14 15.16
N TYR A 526 -25.79 -6.72 16.41
CA TYR A 526 -24.60 -5.96 16.84
C TYR A 526 -23.31 -6.72 16.51
N TYR A 527 -23.21 -7.99 16.96
CA TYR A 527 -22.01 -8.80 16.68
C TYR A 527 -21.86 -9.15 15.19
N ALA A 528 -22.95 -9.36 14.48
CA ALA A 528 -22.91 -9.58 13.05
C ALA A 528 -22.39 -8.34 12.29
N ALA A 529 -22.86 -7.14 12.65
CA ALA A 529 -22.40 -5.89 12.08
C ALA A 529 -20.92 -5.61 12.45
N MET A 530 -20.52 -5.91 13.69
CA MET A 530 -19.13 -5.80 14.14
C MET A 530 -18.19 -6.73 13.37
N GLN A 531 -18.62 -7.97 13.09
CA GLN A 531 -17.85 -8.89 12.24
C GLN A 531 -17.70 -8.33 10.82
N LYS A 532 -18.80 -7.79 10.22
CA LYS A 532 -18.73 -7.15 8.89
C LYS A 532 -17.77 -5.97 8.88
N ALA A 533 -17.79 -5.11 9.90
CA ALA A 533 -16.86 -3.99 10.02
C ALA A 533 -15.40 -4.48 10.15
N ALA A 534 -15.16 -5.52 10.93
CA ALA A 534 -13.84 -6.13 11.08
C ALA A 534 -13.35 -6.74 9.76
N ASP A 535 -14.21 -7.40 9.00
CA ASP A 535 -13.89 -8.00 7.69
C ASP A 535 -13.55 -6.91 6.65
N LEU A 536 -14.17 -5.72 6.76
CA LEU A 536 -13.87 -4.54 5.93
C LEU A 536 -12.66 -3.73 6.41
N GLY A 537 -11.97 -4.17 7.46
CA GLY A 537 -10.72 -3.55 7.87
C GLY A 537 -10.82 -2.55 9.03
N ASP A 538 -12.00 -2.39 9.67
CA ASP A 538 -12.13 -1.51 10.85
C ASP A 538 -11.35 -2.08 12.03
N THR A 539 -10.26 -1.42 12.38
CA THR A 539 -9.32 -1.90 13.40
C THR A 539 -9.92 -1.94 14.81
N GLN A 540 -10.84 -1.01 15.12
CA GLN A 540 -11.54 -1.02 16.39
C GLN A 540 -12.48 -2.23 16.48
N SER A 541 -13.27 -2.48 15.44
CA SER A 541 -14.15 -3.65 15.37
C SER A 541 -13.40 -4.98 15.40
N MET A 542 -12.23 -5.06 14.74
CA MET A 542 -11.35 -6.22 14.86
C MET A 542 -10.91 -6.46 16.30
N TYR A 543 -10.50 -5.41 16.99
CA TYR A 543 -10.07 -5.52 18.39
C TYR A 543 -11.23 -5.93 19.31
N ASP A 544 -12.37 -5.24 19.21
CA ASP A 544 -13.54 -5.49 20.07
C ASP A 544 -14.12 -6.90 19.86
N MET A 545 -14.23 -7.33 18.58
CA MET A 545 -14.66 -8.68 18.23
C MET A 545 -13.65 -9.71 18.71
N GLY A 546 -12.34 -9.44 18.55
CA GLY A 546 -11.27 -10.29 19.04
C GLY A 546 -11.37 -10.50 20.55
N CYS A 547 -11.56 -9.46 21.32
CA CYS A 547 -11.78 -9.51 22.77
C CYS A 547 -13.04 -10.30 23.12
N ALA A 548 -14.16 -10.02 22.44
CA ALA A 548 -15.43 -10.71 22.68
C ALA A 548 -15.36 -12.22 22.42
N LEU A 549 -14.67 -12.64 21.36
CA LEU A 549 -14.43 -14.05 21.03
C LEU A 549 -13.52 -14.75 22.05
N MET A 550 -12.57 -14.04 22.64
CA MET A 550 -11.66 -14.63 23.64
C MET A 550 -12.30 -14.74 25.01
N ASP A 551 -13.13 -13.79 25.41
CA ASP A 551 -13.72 -13.72 26.75
C ASP A 551 -14.74 -14.84 27.01
N GLY A 552 -15.48 -15.30 26.01
CA GLY A 552 -16.52 -16.33 26.13
C GLY A 552 -17.72 -15.92 27.01
N SER A 553 -17.72 -14.70 27.58
CA SER A 553 -18.80 -14.21 28.46
C SER A 553 -20.09 -13.86 27.70
N ARG A 554 -20.05 -13.93 26.37
CA ARG A 554 -21.13 -13.50 25.46
C ARG A 554 -21.99 -14.67 24.95
N GLU A 555 -21.75 -15.90 25.41
CA GLU A 555 -22.60 -17.03 25.07
C GLU A 555 -24.04 -16.83 25.58
N PRO A 556 -25.08 -17.25 24.84
CA PRO A 556 -25.02 -17.98 23.57
C PRO A 556 -24.98 -17.09 22.33
N LEU A 557 -24.90 -15.76 22.47
CA LEU A 557 -24.96 -14.81 21.36
C LEU A 557 -23.70 -14.85 20.47
N LEU A 558 -22.55 -15.11 21.09
CA LEU A 558 -21.27 -15.24 20.41
C LEU A 558 -20.50 -16.41 21.02
N SER A 559 -20.28 -17.47 20.24
CA SER A 559 -19.52 -18.63 20.70
C SER A 559 -18.05 -18.30 20.90
N GLN A 560 -17.48 -18.72 22.02
CA GLN A 560 -16.06 -18.51 22.30
C GLN A 560 -15.19 -19.17 21.21
N ASN A 561 -14.27 -18.38 20.67
CA ASN A 561 -13.26 -18.85 19.71
C ASN A 561 -11.94 -18.10 19.92
N ILE A 562 -11.09 -18.66 20.77
CA ILE A 562 -9.83 -18.03 21.18
C ILE A 562 -8.87 -17.86 19.98
N GLU A 563 -8.79 -18.83 19.06
CA GLU A 563 -7.89 -18.77 17.90
C GLU A 563 -8.28 -17.64 16.97
N LYS A 564 -9.55 -17.54 16.58
CA LYS A 564 -10.08 -16.44 15.76
C LYS A 564 -9.97 -15.09 16.48
N GLY A 565 -10.18 -15.07 17.79
CA GLY A 565 -9.99 -13.88 18.62
C GLY A 565 -8.55 -13.35 18.56
N ILE A 566 -7.57 -14.25 18.73
CA ILE A 566 -6.14 -13.91 18.61
C ILE A 566 -5.80 -13.45 17.19
N GLU A 567 -6.36 -14.08 16.15
CA GLU A 567 -6.14 -13.67 14.76
C GLU A 567 -6.62 -12.24 14.52
N LEU A 568 -7.83 -11.89 14.97
CA LEU A 568 -8.38 -10.55 14.81
C LEU A 568 -7.56 -9.49 15.57
N ILE A 569 -7.14 -9.80 16.80
CA ILE A 569 -6.24 -8.91 17.57
C ILE A 569 -4.90 -8.74 16.86
N ASN A 570 -4.35 -9.79 16.25
CA ASN A 570 -3.12 -9.69 15.48
C ASN A 570 -3.32 -8.80 14.24
N LYS A 571 -4.42 -8.95 13.51
CA LYS A 571 -4.75 -8.09 12.36
C LYS A 571 -4.93 -6.64 12.77
N ALA A 572 -5.66 -6.37 13.86
CA ALA A 572 -5.82 -5.02 14.39
C ALA A 572 -4.48 -4.39 14.78
N ALA A 573 -3.59 -5.15 15.42
CA ALA A 573 -2.24 -4.69 15.75
C ALA A 573 -1.37 -4.46 14.50
N MET A 574 -1.53 -5.25 13.44
CA MET A 574 -0.85 -5.01 12.16
C MET A 574 -1.26 -3.68 11.51
N ASN A 575 -2.46 -3.22 11.77
CA ASN A 575 -3.02 -1.95 11.32
C ASN A 575 -2.94 -0.85 12.40
N ASP A 576 -1.91 -0.91 13.25
CA ASP A 576 -1.55 0.07 14.26
C ASP A 576 -2.67 0.36 15.30
N HIS A 577 -3.56 -0.62 15.58
CA HIS A 577 -4.57 -0.48 16.61
C HIS A 577 -3.95 -0.61 18.01
N TYR A 578 -4.07 0.44 18.77
CA TYR A 578 -3.49 0.63 20.08
C TYR A 578 -3.82 -0.45 21.13
N GLY A 579 -5.13 -0.71 21.36
CA GLY A 579 -5.56 -1.72 22.32
C GLY A 579 -5.12 -3.13 21.96
N ALA A 580 -5.01 -3.42 20.64
CA ALA A 580 -4.53 -4.70 20.14
C ALA A 580 -3.03 -4.91 20.45
N PHE A 581 -2.21 -3.85 20.34
CA PHE A 581 -0.81 -3.91 20.77
C PHE A 581 -0.68 -4.20 22.25
N LEU A 582 -1.48 -3.54 23.09
CA LEU A 582 -1.49 -3.80 24.54
C LEU A 582 -1.86 -5.25 24.85
N MET A 583 -2.88 -5.79 24.17
CA MET A 583 -3.30 -7.18 24.35
C MET A 583 -2.21 -8.16 23.91
N GLN A 584 -1.58 -7.93 22.76
CA GLN A 584 -0.44 -8.74 22.30
C GLN A 584 0.73 -8.69 23.28
N ALA A 585 1.04 -7.51 23.79
CA ALA A 585 2.09 -7.30 24.80
C ALA A 585 1.77 -8.08 26.07
N LYS A 586 0.54 -7.98 26.57
CA LYS A 586 0.05 -8.73 27.73
C LYS A 586 0.17 -10.25 27.48
N MET A 587 -0.27 -10.74 26.33
CA MET A 587 -0.19 -12.15 25.97
C MET A 587 1.27 -12.65 25.88
N ALA A 588 2.17 -11.88 25.28
CA ALA A 588 3.58 -12.23 25.14
C ALA A 588 4.31 -12.29 26.49
N ILE A 589 3.93 -11.42 27.44
CA ILE A 589 4.52 -11.37 28.79
C ILE A 589 3.97 -12.50 29.68
N THR A 590 2.68 -12.81 29.56
CA THR A 590 2.03 -13.85 30.37
C THR A 590 2.29 -15.25 29.84
N ALA A 591 2.84 -15.39 28.63
CA ALA A 591 3.26 -16.69 28.08
C ALA A 591 4.39 -17.29 28.93
N ASN A 592 4.39 -18.61 29.07
CA ASN A 592 5.41 -19.34 29.81
C ASN A 592 6.11 -20.38 28.89
N PRO A 593 7.36 -20.17 28.41
CA PRO A 593 8.26 -19.02 28.68
C PRO A 593 7.85 -17.75 27.90
N PRO A 594 8.26 -16.54 28.37
CA PRO A 594 7.95 -15.29 27.67
C PRO A 594 8.55 -15.24 26.24
N GLN A 595 7.73 -14.80 25.28
CA GLN A 595 8.11 -14.79 23.85
C GLN A 595 8.93 -13.54 23.50
N LYS A 596 10.24 -13.53 23.77
CA LYS A 596 11.14 -12.38 23.61
C LYS A 596 11.23 -11.86 22.17
N GLU A 597 11.31 -12.73 21.16
CA GLU A 597 11.42 -12.34 19.74
C GLU A 597 10.17 -11.62 19.22
N LYS A 598 9.00 -12.14 19.60
CA LYS A 598 7.72 -11.53 19.24
C LYS A 598 7.55 -10.14 19.88
N TRP A 599 8.04 -10.00 21.09
CA TRP A 599 8.05 -8.73 21.82
C TRP A 599 8.97 -7.69 21.17
N LEU A 600 10.15 -8.09 20.70
CA LEU A 600 11.09 -7.20 20.01
C LEU A 600 10.47 -6.61 18.74
N LEU A 601 9.75 -7.44 17.98
CA LEU A 601 9.04 -7.01 16.78
C LEU A 601 7.91 -6.01 17.11
N LEU A 602 7.18 -6.24 18.20
CA LEU A 602 6.14 -5.34 18.70
C LEU A 602 6.72 -3.99 19.14
N LEU A 603 7.86 -3.99 19.85
CA LEU A 603 8.56 -2.76 20.24
C LEU A 603 9.06 -1.94 19.04
N GLN A 604 9.59 -2.59 18.02
CA GLN A 604 10.05 -1.89 16.82
C GLN A 604 8.90 -1.18 16.09
N ARG A 605 7.70 -1.78 16.10
CA ARG A 605 6.48 -1.16 15.57
C ARG A 605 5.90 -0.09 16.49
N ALA A 606 5.89 -0.34 17.79
CA ALA A 606 5.36 0.58 18.81
C ALA A 606 6.12 1.92 18.86
N ASN A 607 7.36 1.98 18.36
CA ASN A 607 8.12 3.24 18.26
C ASN A 607 7.39 4.36 17.47
N LYS A 608 6.44 4.00 16.61
CA LYS A 608 5.56 4.96 15.90
C LYS A 608 4.32 5.37 16.71
N VAL A 609 3.97 4.61 17.74
CA VAL A 609 2.69 4.72 18.46
C VAL A 609 2.89 5.15 19.93
N PHE A 610 4.13 5.17 20.43
CA PHE A 610 4.44 5.41 21.86
C PHE A 610 4.01 6.79 22.39
N ASP A 611 3.87 7.80 21.56
CA ASP A 611 3.39 9.13 21.96
C ASP A 611 1.90 9.13 22.36
N HIS A 612 1.18 8.04 22.10
CA HIS A 612 -0.26 7.91 22.35
C HIS A 612 -0.62 6.74 23.29
N PHE A 613 0.35 6.14 23.98
CA PHE A 613 0.13 4.94 24.80
C PHE A 613 -0.60 5.27 26.11
N ASP A 614 -1.81 4.76 26.30
CA ASP A 614 -2.57 4.86 27.55
C ASP A 614 -2.23 3.70 28.51
N PHE A 615 -1.20 3.89 29.31
CA PHE A 615 -0.80 2.92 30.34
C PHE A 615 -1.79 2.75 31.50
N LEU A 616 -2.83 3.59 31.58
CA LEU A 616 -3.83 3.58 32.68
C LEU A 616 -4.61 2.27 32.75
N SER A 617 -4.72 1.54 31.64
CA SER A 617 -5.42 0.26 31.58
C SER A 617 -4.61 -0.92 32.11
N LEU A 618 -3.31 -0.76 32.36
CA LEU A 618 -2.43 -1.84 32.81
C LEU A 618 -2.17 -1.78 34.33
N SER A 619 -2.06 -2.97 34.95
CA SER A 619 -1.62 -3.05 36.35
C SER A 619 -0.15 -2.68 36.52
N ALA A 620 0.23 -2.15 37.69
CA ALA A 620 1.63 -1.85 38.01
C ALA A 620 2.59 -3.03 37.78
N ASP A 621 2.19 -4.23 38.12
CA ASP A 621 2.98 -5.46 37.90
C ASP A 621 3.21 -5.73 36.41
N THR A 622 2.18 -5.50 35.56
CA THR A 622 2.31 -5.65 34.11
C THR A 622 3.23 -4.58 33.54
N LEU A 623 3.12 -3.34 33.98
CA LEU A 623 3.99 -2.24 33.57
C LEU A 623 5.45 -2.50 33.97
N CYS A 624 5.70 -2.98 35.18
CA CYS A 624 7.04 -3.32 35.65
C CYS A 624 7.66 -4.46 34.80
N LYS A 625 6.89 -5.51 34.53
CA LYS A 625 7.34 -6.62 33.66
C LYS A 625 7.63 -6.15 32.23
N LEU A 626 6.87 -5.19 31.71
CA LEU A 626 7.12 -4.54 30.44
C LEU A 626 8.43 -3.77 30.44
N GLY A 627 8.66 -2.96 31.46
CA GLY A 627 9.89 -2.20 31.63
C GLY A 627 11.12 -3.11 31.75
N ASP A 628 11.05 -4.17 32.55
CA ASP A 628 12.13 -5.17 32.72
C ASP A 628 12.43 -5.89 31.40
N LEU A 629 11.42 -6.19 30.60
CA LEU A 629 11.61 -6.79 29.30
C LEU A 629 12.33 -5.82 28.33
N CYS A 630 11.97 -4.54 28.35
CA CYS A 630 12.66 -3.52 27.58
C CYS A 630 14.15 -3.43 27.99
N LEU A 631 14.45 -3.48 29.28
CA LEU A 631 15.81 -3.49 29.78
C LEU A 631 16.57 -4.77 29.44
N SER A 632 15.92 -5.92 29.48
CA SER A 632 16.55 -7.21 29.10
C SER A 632 16.94 -7.27 27.61
N ILE A 633 16.28 -6.49 26.77
CA ILE A 633 16.64 -6.32 25.36
C ILE A 633 17.81 -5.36 25.21
N ALA A 634 17.80 -4.26 25.97
CA ALA A 634 18.87 -3.30 25.99
C ALA A 634 20.18 -3.90 26.56
N PHE A 635 20.06 -4.80 27.54
CA PHE A 635 21.17 -5.49 28.18
C PHE A 635 20.97 -7.01 28.16
N PRO A 636 21.51 -7.73 27.19
CA PRO A 636 21.51 -9.18 27.21
C PRO A 636 22.16 -9.71 28.50
N GLY A 637 21.39 -10.44 29.31
CA GLY A 637 21.84 -10.92 30.63
C GLY A 637 21.39 -10.05 31.82
N TYR A 638 20.61 -8.99 31.56
CA TYR A 638 20.01 -8.18 32.63
C TYR A 638 19.06 -9.03 33.49
N SER A 639 19.27 -8.98 34.81
CA SER A 639 18.27 -9.32 35.82
C SER A 639 18.37 -8.30 36.95
N ILE A 640 17.28 -8.13 37.71
CA ILE A 640 17.29 -7.22 38.85
C ILE A 640 18.33 -7.64 39.91
N GLU A 641 18.58 -8.94 39.99
CA GLU A 641 19.57 -9.51 40.87
C GLU A 641 21.00 -9.18 40.41
N SER A 642 21.22 -9.05 39.11
CA SER A 642 22.52 -8.68 38.56
C SER A 642 22.93 -7.24 38.87
N LEU A 643 21.97 -6.34 39.17
CA LEU A 643 22.27 -4.96 39.62
C LEU A 643 23.03 -4.91 40.95
N ALA A 644 22.85 -5.92 41.82
CA ALA A 644 23.55 -6.01 43.11
C ALA A 644 24.95 -6.61 42.97
N ASP A 645 25.17 -7.49 42.00
CA ASP A 645 26.35 -8.31 41.87
C ASP A 645 27.32 -7.86 40.74
N THR A 646 26.81 -7.06 39.80
CA THR A 646 27.63 -6.62 38.63
C THR A 646 28.34 -5.29 38.94
N ASN A 647 29.60 -5.18 38.52
CA ASN A 647 30.31 -3.93 38.58
C ASN A 647 29.57 -2.91 37.69
N ILE A 648 28.97 -1.87 38.28
CA ILE A 648 28.18 -0.84 37.60
C ILE A 648 28.99 -0.19 36.47
N GLU A 649 30.30 -0.14 36.55
CA GLU A 649 31.20 0.31 35.49
C GLU A 649 31.05 -0.53 34.20
N ILE A 650 30.83 -1.85 34.31
CA ILE A 650 30.60 -2.73 33.15
C ILE A 650 29.27 -2.43 32.45
N LEU A 651 28.23 -2.03 33.20
CA LEU A 651 26.94 -1.65 32.65
C LEU A 651 26.95 -0.29 31.95
N THR A 652 27.81 0.64 32.40
CA THR A 652 27.94 2.00 31.82
C THR A 652 28.96 2.09 30.68
N GLU A 653 30.02 1.29 30.68
CA GLU A 653 31.08 1.28 29.63
C GLU A 653 30.63 0.55 28.34
N ASN A 654 29.75 -0.44 28.44
CA ASN A 654 29.29 -1.27 27.32
C ASN A 654 27.94 -0.86 26.73
N TYR A 655 27.56 0.40 26.83
CA TYR A 655 26.31 0.93 26.31
C TYR A 655 26.31 0.96 24.77
N PRO A 656 25.59 0.07 24.07
CA PRO A 656 25.52 0.12 22.60
C PRO A 656 24.58 1.27 22.18
N LYS A 657 25.09 2.24 21.44
CA LYS A 657 24.32 3.37 20.90
C LYS A 657 23.07 2.97 20.09
N GLN A 658 22.99 1.73 19.64
CA GLN A 658 21.85 1.18 18.90
C GLN A 658 20.63 0.81 19.75
N GLN A 659 20.73 0.77 21.07
CA GLN A 659 19.65 0.35 21.99
C GLN A 659 19.05 1.51 22.81
N THR A 660 19.36 2.75 22.45
CA THR A 660 18.88 3.96 23.14
C THR A 660 17.35 4.01 23.27
N GLN A 661 16.62 3.53 22.25
CA GLN A 661 15.17 3.54 22.22
C GLN A 661 14.54 2.57 23.26
N CYS A 662 15.13 1.39 23.46
CA CYS A 662 14.65 0.45 24.46
C CYS A 662 14.78 1.02 25.89
N PHE A 663 15.85 1.79 26.14
CA PHE A 663 16.02 2.53 27.40
C PHE A 663 15.00 3.62 27.60
N GLN A 664 14.73 4.41 26.55
CA GLN A 664 13.70 5.44 26.58
C GLN A 664 12.34 4.83 26.90
N ASN A 665 12.01 3.73 26.22
CA ASN A 665 10.76 3.01 26.42
C ASN A 665 10.66 2.46 27.85
N ALA A 666 11.72 1.84 28.37
CA ALA A 666 11.76 1.34 29.73
C ALA A 666 11.55 2.48 30.74
N TYR A 667 12.26 3.60 30.53
CA TYR A 667 12.12 4.78 31.40
C TYR A 667 10.69 5.33 31.43
N VAL A 668 10.05 5.46 30.24
CA VAL A 668 8.68 5.94 30.13
C VAL A 668 7.72 5.01 30.86
N ILE A 669 7.84 3.71 30.67
CA ILE A 669 6.97 2.69 31.27
C ILE A 669 7.14 2.69 32.80
N PHE A 670 8.38 2.67 33.32
CA PHE A 670 8.61 2.71 34.75
C PHE A 670 8.21 4.05 35.38
N SER A 671 8.46 5.18 34.70
CA SER A 671 8.00 6.50 35.16
C SER A 671 6.50 6.55 35.32
N PHE A 672 5.77 5.97 34.38
CA PHE A 672 4.32 5.87 34.41
C PHE A 672 3.85 4.94 35.56
N ALA A 673 4.44 3.74 35.68
CA ALA A 673 4.16 2.81 36.78
C ALA A 673 4.40 3.47 38.15
N LEU A 674 5.44 4.25 38.26
CA LEU A 674 5.77 4.99 39.50
C LEU A 674 4.74 6.11 39.79
N SER A 675 4.25 6.80 38.75
CA SER A 675 3.27 7.87 38.88
C SER A 675 1.89 7.36 39.30
N CYS A 676 1.49 6.20 38.76
CA CYS A 676 0.13 5.68 38.96
C CYS A 676 -0.01 4.76 40.15
N CYS A 677 1.04 4.02 40.53
CA CYS A 677 0.95 2.88 41.44
C CYS A 677 1.94 2.88 42.59
N ASP A 678 2.79 3.90 42.71
CA ASP A 678 3.85 4.01 43.73
C ASP A 678 4.71 2.73 43.91
N SER A 679 5.04 2.07 42.78
CA SER A 679 5.76 0.81 42.78
C SER A 679 7.22 1.00 43.17
N LEU A 680 7.66 0.28 44.22
CA LEU A 680 9.06 0.27 44.67
C LEU A 680 10.03 -0.20 43.57
N HIS A 681 9.62 -1.20 42.79
CA HIS A 681 10.39 -1.69 41.63
C HIS A 681 10.51 -0.59 40.55
N ALA A 682 9.43 0.08 40.22
CA ALA A 682 9.45 1.18 39.26
C ALA A 682 10.33 2.35 39.76
N LEU A 683 10.27 2.69 41.06
CA LEU A 683 11.15 3.69 41.67
C LEU A 683 12.63 3.35 41.48
N LEU A 684 13.03 2.10 41.78
CA LEU A 684 14.39 1.61 41.60
C LEU A 684 14.84 1.73 40.13
N MET A 685 13.99 1.34 39.20
CA MET A 685 14.32 1.30 37.77
C MET A 685 14.36 2.69 37.13
N VAL A 686 13.46 3.59 37.49
CA VAL A 686 13.50 5.00 37.04
C VAL A 686 14.81 5.65 37.49
N ALA A 687 15.16 5.45 38.78
CA ALA A 687 16.38 6.00 39.34
C ALA A 687 17.62 5.38 38.71
N PHE A 688 17.64 4.06 38.48
CA PHE A 688 18.72 3.37 37.78
C PHE A 688 18.98 3.98 36.40
N ILE A 689 17.92 4.07 35.57
CA ILE A 689 18.05 4.59 34.20
C ILE A 689 18.48 6.05 34.21
N ARG A 690 17.93 6.86 35.14
CA ARG A 690 18.26 8.27 35.21
C ARG A 690 19.65 8.55 35.74
N PHE A 691 20.03 7.90 36.82
CA PHE A 691 21.31 8.21 37.50
C PHE A 691 22.50 7.54 36.86
N LEU A 692 22.38 6.32 36.45
CA LEU A 692 23.51 5.53 35.95
C LEU A 692 23.58 5.51 34.41
N ALA A 693 22.47 5.41 33.72
CA ALA A 693 22.44 5.46 32.27
C ALA A 693 22.37 6.90 31.70
N GLU A 694 22.41 7.91 32.55
CA GLU A 694 22.44 9.36 32.19
C GLU A 694 21.29 9.80 31.27
N TYR A 695 20.15 9.13 31.31
CA TYR A 695 19.00 9.51 30.52
C TYR A 695 18.37 10.80 31.08
N LYS A 696 18.45 11.89 30.31
CA LYS A 696 17.94 13.20 30.71
C LYS A 696 16.51 13.36 30.23
N ASP A 697 15.56 13.27 31.15
CA ASP A 697 14.14 13.55 30.96
C ASP A 697 13.64 14.44 32.10
N THR A 698 12.63 15.24 31.85
CA THR A 698 12.09 16.22 32.80
C THR A 698 10.95 15.68 33.68
N ARG A 699 10.53 14.44 33.50
CA ARG A 699 9.38 13.84 34.21
C ARG A 699 9.60 13.70 35.72
N TRP A 700 10.84 13.44 36.13
CA TRP A 700 11.22 13.29 37.52
C TRP A 700 12.41 14.15 37.87
N ASP A 701 12.29 14.89 38.99
CA ASP A 701 13.41 15.63 39.56
C ASP A 701 14.34 14.69 40.32
N ASP A 702 15.64 14.83 40.14
CA ASP A 702 16.65 13.99 40.80
C ASP A 702 16.59 14.09 42.31
N ALA A 703 16.31 15.28 42.86
CA ALA A 703 16.20 15.49 44.31
C ALA A 703 14.98 14.74 44.90
N VAL A 704 13.84 14.76 44.17
CA VAL A 704 12.64 14.02 44.56
C VAL A 704 12.85 12.54 44.56
N LEU A 705 13.51 12.02 43.50
CA LEU A 705 13.85 10.60 43.40
C LEU A 705 14.82 10.17 44.51
N LEU A 706 15.82 10.98 44.80
CA LEU A 706 16.81 10.69 45.87
C LEU A 706 16.15 10.66 47.25
N GLU A 707 15.23 11.60 47.54
CA GLU A 707 14.52 11.60 48.82
C GLU A 707 13.64 10.36 49.00
N ARG A 708 12.90 9.97 47.93
CA ARG A 708 12.07 8.73 47.94
C ARG A 708 12.95 7.49 48.13
N LEU A 709 14.09 7.38 47.40
CA LEU A 709 15.01 6.27 47.54
C LEU A 709 15.60 6.19 48.96
N LYS A 710 15.99 7.31 49.56
CA LYS A 710 16.52 7.35 50.93
C LYS A 710 15.47 6.85 51.94
N LYS A 711 14.22 7.21 51.73
CA LYS A 711 13.10 6.75 52.59
C LYS A 711 12.89 5.25 52.48
N GLU A 712 12.99 4.71 51.29
CA GLU A 712 12.71 3.28 51.03
C GLU A 712 13.98 2.37 51.14
N ALA A 713 15.16 2.94 51.48
CA ALA A 713 16.43 2.20 51.50
C ALA A 713 16.47 1.03 52.51
N GLY A 714 15.59 1.03 53.51
CA GLY A 714 15.46 -0.08 54.45
C GLY A 714 14.60 -1.25 53.92
N ASN A 715 13.74 -0.98 52.94
CA ASN A 715 12.74 -1.90 52.42
C ASN A 715 13.27 -2.74 51.27
N ASP A 716 14.26 -2.25 50.54
CA ASP A 716 14.85 -2.97 49.38
C ASP A 716 16.39 -3.02 49.49
N ARG A 717 16.96 -4.21 49.16
CA ARG A 717 18.43 -4.44 49.24
C ARG A 717 19.22 -3.78 48.11
N HIS A 718 18.60 -3.40 47.02
CA HIS A 718 19.25 -2.81 45.85
C HIS A 718 19.34 -1.29 45.94
N ILE A 719 18.40 -0.65 46.64
CA ILE A 719 18.37 0.81 46.78
C ILE A 719 19.67 1.38 47.41
N PRO A 720 20.21 0.83 48.50
CA PRO A 720 21.46 1.31 49.05
C PRO A 720 22.66 1.17 48.09
N VAL A 721 22.68 0.12 47.26
CA VAL A 721 23.71 -0.07 46.23
C VAL A 721 23.61 0.98 45.15
N LEU A 722 22.38 1.29 44.71
CA LEU A 722 22.11 2.33 43.73
C LEU A 722 22.49 3.72 44.22
N LEU A 723 22.16 4.05 45.47
CA LEU A 723 22.52 5.32 46.10
C LEU A 723 24.01 5.46 46.22
N ALA A 724 24.72 4.39 46.61
CA ALA A 724 26.19 4.40 46.67
C ALA A 724 26.81 4.69 45.32
N ALA A 725 26.29 4.04 44.27
CA ALA A 725 26.74 4.27 42.89
C ALA A 725 26.45 5.69 42.37
N TYR A 726 25.29 6.25 42.71
CA TYR A 726 24.98 7.63 42.40
C TYR A 726 25.95 8.62 43.03
N TYR A 727 26.25 8.46 44.34
CA TYR A 727 27.18 9.35 45.06
C TYR A 727 28.63 9.16 44.62
N GLU A 728 29.07 7.94 44.30
CA GLU A 728 30.37 7.68 43.68
C GLU A 728 30.56 8.44 42.36
N LYS A 729 29.54 8.37 41.47
CA LYS A 729 29.55 9.09 40.20
C LYS A 729 29.60 10.61 40.39
N ASN A 730 28.93 11.12 41.39
CA ASN A 730 28.94 12.54 41.72
C ASN A 730 30.11 12.97 42.63
N ARG A 731 31.09 12.09 42.92
CA ARG A 731 32.26 12.33 43.74
C ARG A 731 31.93 12.84 45.13
N GLN A 732 30.90 12.29 45.74
CA GLN A 732 30.43 12.56 47.10
C GLN A 732 30.80 11.39 47.99
N ASP A 733 32.08 11.34 48.42
CA ASP A 733 32.68 10.16 49.02
C ASP A 733 32.07 9.79 50.38
N GLU A 734 31.70 10.75 51.22
CA GLU A 734 31.09 10.52 52.55
C GLU A 734 29.72 9.82 52.40
N GLU A 735 28.84 10.33 51.54
CA GLU A 735 27.55 9.74 51.27
C GLU A 735 27.69 8.37 50.61
N MET A 736 28.61 8.23 49.69
CA MET A 736 28.91 6.94 49.05
C MET A 736 29.29 5.88 50.09
N ILE A 737 30.22 6.21 51.00
CA ILE A 737 30.68 5.32 52.04
C ILE A 737 29.51 4.97 52.98
N TYR A 738 28.74 5.97 53.39
CA TYR A 738 27.53 5.74 54.18
C TYR A 738 26.61 4.69 53.54
N TRP A 739 26.29 4.84 52.28
CA TRP A 739 25.38 3.94 51.59
C TRP A 739 26.00 2.56 51.30
N LEU A 740 27.34 2.49 51.03
CA LEU A 740 28.05 1.22 50.94
C LEU A 740 28.02 0.44 52.27
N LYS A 741 28.13 1.13 53.40
CA LYS A 741 28.00 0.51 54.74
C LYS A 741 26.58 -0.03 54.96
N VAL A 742 25.57 0.73 54.54
CA VAL A 742 24.15 0.25 54.61
C VAL A 742 23.96 -0.97 53.73
N ALA A 743 24.46 -0.93 52.48
CA ALA A 743 24.38 -2.04 51.53
C ALA A 743 25.15 -3.27 52.03
N ALA A 744 26.30 -3.10 52.63
CA ALA A 744 27.16 -4.18 53.14
C ALA A 744 26.50 -5.10 54.19
N LYS A 745 25.45 -4.61 54.88
CA LYS A 745 24.67 -5.41 55.82
C LYS A 745 23.91 -6.56 55.15
N LYS A 746 23.58 -6.42 53.86
CA LYS A 746 22.76 -7.37 53.08
C LYS A 746 23.42 -7.88 51.79
N ASN A 747 24.58 -7.26 51.39
CA ASN A 747 25.23 -7.53 50.11
C ASN A 747 26.76 -7.61 50.28
N ILE A 748 27.32 -8.78 49.99
CA ILE A 748 28.76 -9.05 50.16
C ILE A 748 29.57 -8.30 49.12
N SER A 749 29.10 -8.06 47.91
CA SER A 749 29.80 -7.33 46.88
C SER A 749 30.04 -5.87 47.32
N SER A 750 29.10 -5.28 48.08
CA SER A 750 29.24 -3.95 48.64
C SER A 750 30.34 -3.90 49.75
N VAL A 751 30.53 -4.98 50.49
CA VAL A 751 31.62 -5.10 51.45
C VAL A 751 32.99 -5.02 50.74
N TYR A 752 33.15 -5.76 49.65
CA TYR A 752 34.40 -5.77 48.88
C TYR A 752 34.61 -4.43 48.15
N ARG A 753 33.56 -3.81 47.63
CA ARG A 753 33.63 -2.49 46.98
C ARG A 753 34.11 -1.43 47.95
N LEU A 754 33.54 -1.38 49.14
CA LEU A 754 34.00 -0.47 50.18
C LEU A 754 35.46 -0.73 50.53
N GLY A 755 35.86 -2.00 50.73
CA GLY A 755 37.25 -2.37 51.04
C GLY A 755 38.24 -1.95 49.95
N ARG A 756 37.93 -2.22 48.68
CA ARG A 756 38.77 -1.80 47.54
C ARG A 756 38.90 -0.29 47.43
N TYR A 757 37.78 0.44 47.60
CA TYR A 757 37.78 1.90 47.59
C TYR A 757 38.73 2.44 48.68
N CYS A 758 38.60 2.01 49.92
CA CYS A 758 39.42 2.44 51.06
C CYS A 758 40.91 2.10 50.87
N VAL A 759 41.23 0.92 50.34
CA VAL A 759 42.60 0.50 50.03
C VAL A 759 43.19 1.38 48.90
N LYS A 760 42.43 1.63 47.85
CA LYS A 760 42.86 2.43 46.69
C LYS A 760 43.13 3.88 47.07
N ASN A 761 42.22 4.49 47.79
CA ASN A 761 42.28 5.91 48.15
C ASN A 761 42.99 6.19 49.46
N ARG A 762 43.34 5.17 50.22
CA ARG A 762 44.00 5.22 51.54
C ARG A 762 43.24 6.03 52.60
N THR A 763 41.90 5.98 52.55
CA THR A 763 40.97 6.71 53.43
C THR A 763 39.94 5.76 54.00
N HIS A 764 39.23 6.18 55.05
CA HIS A 764 38.08 5.46 55.64
C HIS A 764 38.33 3.99 55.97
N GLY A 765 39.55 3.66 56.37
CA GLY A 765 39.95 2.27 56.67
C GLY A 765 39.24 1.68 57.87
N GLU A 766 38.81 2.47 58.86
CA GLU A 766 38.00 1.97 59.97
C GLU A 766 36.64 1.42 59.49
N ASP A 767 36.01 2.09 58.54
CA ASP A 767 34.75 1.65 57.93
C ASP A 767 34.94 0.32 57.16
N ALA A 768 36.04 0.21 56.38
CA ALA A 768 36.39 -1.02 55.70
C ALA A 768 36.66 -2.17 56.69
N MET A 769 37.43 -1.85 57.76
CA MET A 769 37.69 -2.86 58.82
C MET A 769 36.41 -3.38 59.46
N GLN A 770 35.47 -2.50 59.73
CA GLN A 770 34.22 -2.88 60.39
C GLN A 770 33.40 -3.92 59.56
N VAL A 771 33.36 -3.76 58.24
CA VAL A 771 32.56 -4.63 57.35
C VAL A 771 33.34 -5.88 56.88
N LEU A 772 34.70 -5.81 56.81
CA LEU A 772 35.54 -6.92 56.33
C LEU A 772 35.93 -7.91 57.46
N MET A 773 36.07 -7.45 58.70
CA MET A 773 36.48 -8.29 59.83
C MET A 773 35.59 -9.50 60.08
N PRO A 774 34.27 -9.45 59.98
CA PRO A 774 33.41 -10.63 60.11
C PRO A 774 33.77 -11.73 59.12
N LEU A 775 34.13 -11.40 57.88
CA LEU A 775 34.44 -12.33 56.81
C LEU A 775 35.84 -13.00 56.97
N LYS A 776 36.73 -12.42 57.77
CA LYS A 776 38.01 -13.04 58.13
C LYS A 776 37.83 -14.43 58.74
N ASN A 777 36.83 -14.59 59.60
CA ASN A 777 36.57 -15.83 60.28
C ASN A 777 36.20 -16.99 59.34
N PHE A 778 35.61 -16.65 58.17
CA PHE A 778 35.27 -17.58 57.14
C PHE A 778 36.39 -17.83 56.14
N LYS A 779 37.55 -17.19 56.36
CA LYS A 779 38.74 -17.25 55.48
C LYS A 779 38.44 -16.87 54.05
N ASP A 780 37.52 -15.91 53.89
CA ASP A 780 37.13 -15.40 52.60
C ASP A 780 38.36 -14.82 51.89
N PRO A 781 38.64 -15.20 50.63
CA PRO A 781 39.92 -14.82 49.98
C PRO A 781 40.00 -13.34 49.67
N GLU A 782 38.91 -12.69 49.28
CA GLU A 782 38.88 -11.27 48.94
C GLU A 782 38.91 -10.41 50.19
N ALA A 783 38.15 -10.74 51.23
CA ALA A 783 38.16 -10.03 52.48
C ALA A 783 39.53 -10.17 53.17
N CYS A 784 40.17 -11.36 53.19
CA CYS A 784 41.54 -11.53 53.73
C CYS A 784 42.58 -10.76 52.92
N TYR A 785 42.43 -10.66 51.62
CA TYR A 785 43.31 -9.83 50.77
C TYR A 785 43.21 -8.36 51.15
N LEU A 786 41.98 -7.81 51.17
CA LEU A 786 41.74 -6.39 51.48
C LEU A 786 42.18 -6.04 52.91
N LEU A 787 41.86 -6.88 53.89
CA LEU A 787 42.36 -6.71 55.27
C LEU A 787 43.91 -6.76 55.35
N GLY A 788 44.52 -7.65 54.57
CA GLY A 788 45.99 -7.71 54.47
C GLY A 788 46.58 -6.42 53.91
N CYS A 789 45.93 -5.80 52.93
CA CYS A 789 46.31 -4.47 52.40
C CYS A 789 46.10 -3.36 53.44
N LEU A 790 45.00 -3.35 54.19
CA LEU A 790 44.76 -2.36 55.26
C LEU A 790 45.82 -2.39 56.32
N TYR A 791 46.18 -3.57 56.83
CA TYR A 791 47.25 -3.74 57.77
C TYR A 791 48.63 -3.41 57.18
N ARG A 792 48.87 -3.73 55.90
CA ARG A 792 50.16 -3.43 55.23
C ARG A 792 50.44 -1.94 55.15
N TYR A 793 49.45 -1.19 54.84
CA TYR A 793 49.55 0.26 54.60
C TYR A 793 49.20 1.10 55.83
N GLY A 794 48.56 0.51 56.83
CA GLY A 794 48.15 1.24 58.06
C GLY A 794 46.95 2.16 57.81
N ILE A 795 45.94 1.66 57.03
CA ILE A 795 44.75 2.40 56.67
C ILE A 795 43.60 2.06 57.65
N GLY A 796 43.23 2.99 58.51
CA GLY A 796 42.22 2.82 59.56
C GLY A 796 42.61 1.79 60.64
N VAL A 797 43.86 1.35 60.69
CA VAL A 797 44.39 0.42 61.63
C VAL A 797 45.88 0.62 61.75
N GLU A 798 46.48 0.30 62.94
CA GLU A 798 47.93 0.37 63.16
C GLU A 798 48.66 -0.56 62.18
N LYS A 799 49.69 -0.04 61.52
CA LYS A 799 50.47 -0.80 60.53
C LYS A 799 51.08 -2.03 61.13
N ASN A 800 50.69 -3.24 60.67
CA ASN A 800 51.15 -4.52 61.16
C ASN A 800 51.55 -5.45 60.01
N ARG A 801 52.87 -5.46 59.70
CA ARG A 801 53.43 -6.29 58.61
C ARG A 801 53.27 -7.79 58.85
N SER A 802 53.27 -8.23 60.11
CA SER A 802 53.13 -9.67 60.43
C SER A 802 51.69 -10.16 60.13
N GLU A 803 50.69 -9.39 60.61
CA GLU A 803 49.27 -9.68 60.37
C GLU A 803 48.93 -9.56 58.89
N ALA A 804 49.46 -8.51 58.23
CA ALA A 804 49.30 -8.36 56.79
C ALA A 804 49.75 -9.60 55.99
N LYS A 805 50.99 -10.08 56.35
CA LYS A 805 51.51 -11.27 55.66
C LYS A 805 50.72 -12.56 55.94
N ALA A 806 50.25 -12.70 57.20
CA ALA A 806 49.40 -13.84 57.55
C ALA A 806 48.11 -13.85 56.77
N LEU A 807 47.40 -12.72 56.64
CA LEU A 807 46.21 -12.56 55.90
C LEU A 807 46.37 -12.74 54.37
N LEU A 808 47.42 -12.20 53.79
CA LEU A 808 47.78 -12.40 52.41
C LEU A 808 48.07 -13.87 52.07
N ARG A 809 48.72 -14.61 53.02
CA ARG A 809 48.92 -16.05 52.84
C ARG A 809 47.62 -16.84 52.89
N ILE A 810 46.66 -16.47 53.75
CA ILE A 810 45.33 -17.08 53.80
C ILE A 810 44.59 -16.80 52.51
N ALA A 811 44.60 -15.55 52.02
CA ALA A 811 43.94 -15.16 50.79
C ALA A 811 44.50 -15.91 49.58
N ALA A 812 45.86 -15.97 49.46
CA ALA A 812 46.52 -16.67 48.36
C ALA A 812 46.24 -18.18 48.37
N LYS A 813 46.25 -18.81 49.59
CA LYS A 813 45.90 -20.23 49.74
C LYS A 813 44.47 -20.54 49.33
N ASN A 814 43.57 -19.58 49.52
CA ASN A 814 42.12 -19.72 49.18
C ASN A 814 41.79 -19.18 47.79
N GLY A 815 42.79 -18.90 46.92
CA GLY A 815 42.56 -18.65 45.51
C GLY A 815 42.70 -17.17 45.06
N SER A 816 43.01 -16.23 45.93
CA SER A 816 43.26 -14.84 45.55
C SER A 816 44.57 -14.71 44.78
N LYS A 817 44.48 -14.38 43.47
CA LYS A 817 45.60 -14.16 42.58
C LYS A 817 46.35 -12.89 42.94
N ASP A 818 45.65 -11.86 43.40
CA ASP A 818 46.23 -10.58 43.81
C ASP A 818 47.09 -10.74 45.08
N ALA A 819 46.59 -11.47 46.07
CA ALA A 819 47.34 -11.82 47.26
C ALA A 819 48.62 -12.62 46.94
N ALA A 820 48.55 -13.54 45.98
CA ALA A 820 49.68 -14.33 45.54
C ALA A 820 50.76 -13.45 44.84
N ALA A 821 50.33 -12.47 44.05
CA ALA A 821 51.21 -11.50 43.41
C ALA A 821 51.86 -10.57 44.44
N ASP A 822 51.06 -10.02 45.37
CA ASP A 822 51.56 -9.15 46.46
C ASP A 822 52.56 -9.81 47.39
N LEU A 823 52.41 -11.09 47.70
CA LEU A 823 53.35 -11.85 48.49
C LEU A 823 54.69 -11.99 47.80
N LYS A 824 54.84 -12.05 46.52
CA LYS A 824 56.06 -12.09 45.74
C LYS A 824 56.84 -10.78 45.87
N THR A 825 56.15 -9.65 45.96
CA THR A 825 56.72 -8.30 46.07
C THR A 825 56.85 -7.82 47.52
N PHE A 826 56.46 -8.61 48.52
CA PHE A 826 56.42 -8.20 49.92
C PHE A 826 57.78 -7.96 50.53
N TRP A 827 58.91 -8.37 49.90
CA TRP A 827 60.24 -8.22 50.31
C TRP A 827 61.01 -6.97 49.82
N PHE A 828 60.38 -6.26 48.86
CA PHE A 828 60.91 -4.97 48.40
C PHE A 828 59.99 -3.83 48.92
#